data_ea68f753825d794cc716576e45eaffe6
#
_entry.id   ea68f753825d794cc716576e45eaffe6
#
_cell.length_a   1.000
_cell.length_b   1.000
_cell.length_c   1.000
_cell.angle_alpha   90.00
_cell.angle_beta   90.00
_cell.angle_gamma   90.00
#
_symmetry.space_group_name_H-M   'P 1'
#
loop_
_entity.id
_entity.type
_entity.pdbx_description
1 polymer ?
#
loop_
_entity_poly.entity_id
_entity_poly.type
_entity_poly.pdbx_seq_one_letter_code
_entity_poly.pdbx_strand_id
1 'polypeptide(L)'
;MTLLPDSGFIPVRLRFMQVLIVCGSVTVPLELTKAATPVKFQSGFLRQGQDYDSEAAASVLNQLSVVENLGPGDHWVEIHVNMRHFGQRQIRFDADPQGNGLLPCLSRELLEQIGVRLDSLADPALLQVACVALGQLIPDAKVVLDGGRLQLSISIPQIAMRRDANGRVDPALWDYGINAAFINYQTSAQQTTHRETGTSSSADLYLNTGINLGSWRLRSNQSVRQDAQGHREWTRAYAYAQRDLPGTHANLTLGETYTGGDVFRSVPIKGGLIKTDQEMLPDSLQGYAPVIRGVAQSRAKLEVLQNGYPIYSTYVSAGPYEIDDLNTAGSGELEIVLTEADGQVRRFTQPYSTMSNLLREGVWKYSAALGRFNGAYATEHPWLWQGTLAVGTGWNSTLYGGLMTSDFYHAAALGVSRDMGMLGAMAFDVTRSRAGIDQPGQSSVQGMSYAIKYGKAFTTHTNLRFAGYRYSTAGYRDFDEAVSQRSNDDAFRGSRRSRLEASIHQRIGARSSVGLTLSQQNYWGSDIEQRQFQFNFNTHRAGITYNFYASQSLSVASNRGNDRQFGLSISMPLDTGHSSNATLDLQSSANRHSQRGSLSGSLYENRVNYHASLSNDDGKQQSASLAAGYQAPFASLGAGVTQGNDYRSTSVNASGALLLHADGIEFGPNLGDTIALVEVPDTPGVGIQNATGVRTNSRGYALMPYLRPYRYNPIALQTDRLGPEVEIDNASAQVVPARGAVIKTTFAARTVTRLVINATTPSGKPLPFGARVSDAQGNILGIAGQGGQILLSTDMQAQT
;
A
#
# COMPACT_ATOMS: atom_id res chain seq x y z
N MET A 1 1.37 52.47 -52.43
CA MET A 1 2.69 52.54 -53.05
C MET A 1 3.58 51.53 -52.43
N THR A 2 3.59 50.28 -53.01
CA THR A 2 4.78 49.53 -53.38
C THR A 2 5.65 49.09 -52.20
N LEU A 3 6.01 47.82 -51.96
CA LEU A 3 6.13 46.57 -52.72
C LEU A 3 6.37 45.45 -51.68
N LEU A 4 5.75 44.31 -51.88
CA LEU A 4 6.21 43.02 -51.37
C LEU A 4 7.48 42.55 -52.13
N PRO A 5 8.25 41.63 -51.57
CA PRO A 5 8.50 40.45 -52.38
C PRO A 5 8.31 39.11 -51.69
N ASP A 6 7.83 38.24 -52.56
CA ASP A 6 7.74 36.78 -52.46
C ASP A 6 9.01 36.05 -52.02
N SER A 7 8.79 34.90 -51.42
CA SER A 7 9.51 33.62 -51.64
C SER A 7 9.16 32.67 -50.50
N GLY A 8 8.73 31.49 -50.70
CA GLY A 8 9.06 30.45 -51.59
C GLY A 8 8.64 29.16 -50.80
N PHE A 9 7.50 28.61 -51.18
CA PHE A 9 7.07 27.29 -50.70
C PHE A 9 7.97 26.19 -51.29
N ILE A 10 8.55 25.36 -50.43
CA ILE A 10 9.16 24.09 -50.82
C ILE A 10 8.18 22.97 -50.49
N PRO A 11 7.70 22.19 -51.45
CA PRO A 11 6.81 21.06 -51.17
C PRO A 11 7.67 19.84 -50.77
N VAL A 12 7.52 19.42 -49.52
CA VAL A 12 8.02 18.12 -49.07
C VAL A 12 7.12 17.02 -49.65
N ARG A 13 7.63 16.31 -50.63
CA ARG A 13 6.99 15.10 -51.18
C ARG A 13 7.02 13.97 -50.11
N LEU A 14 5.83 13.61 -49.64
CA LEU A 14 5.59 12.37 -48.91
C LEU A 14 5.75 11.18 -49.88
N ARG A 15 6.81 10.41 -49.75
CA ARG A 15 6.91 9.09 -50.38
C ARG A 15 6.13 8.11 -49.48
N PHE A 16 5.00 7.65 -49.98
CA PHE A 16 4.32 6.44 -49.52
C PHE A 16 5.22 5.23 -49.87
N MET A 17 5.75 4.62 -48.85
CA MET A 17 6.41 3.33 -48.96
C MET A 17 5.38 2.26 -48.66
N GLN A 18 4.85 1.64 -49.70
CA GLN A 18 4.01 0.44 -49.57
C GLN A 18 4.89 -0.69 -49.03
N VAL A 19 4.65 -1.07 -47.80
CA VAL A 19 5.19 -2.30 -47.23
C VAL A 19 4.21 -3.43 -47.60
N LEU A 20 4.61 -4.28 -48.48
CA LEU A 20 3.97 -5.54 -48.83
C LEU A 20 4.01 -6.44 -47.56
N ILE A 21 2.85 -6.70 -46.97
CA ILE A 21 2.70 -7.73 -45.92
C ILE A 21 2.68 -9.08 -46.61
N VAL A 22 3.84 -9.76 -46.63
CA VAL A 22 3.90 -11.19 -46.91
C VAL A 22 3.42 -11.92 -45.68
N CYS A 23 2.18 -12.43 -45.69
CA CYS A 23 1.69 -13.42 -44.75
C CYS A 23 2.47 -14.73 -44.93
N GLY A 24 3.60 -14.84 -44.28
CA GLY A 24 4.25 -16.12 -44.03
C GLY A 24 3.52 -16.80 -42.85
N SER A 25 2.74 -17.83 -43.16
CA SER A 25 2.21 -18.76 -42.17
C SER A 25 3.39 -19.46 -41.48
N VAL A 26 3.84 -18.93 -40.36
CA VAL A 26 4.72 -19.66 -39.44
C VAL A 26 3.82 -20.65 -38.68
N THR A 27 3.76 -21.88 -39.18
CA THR A 27 3.32 -23.01 -38.39
C THR A 27 4.35 -23.22 -37.29
N VAL A 28 4.05 -22.69 -36.09
CA VAL A 28 4.73 -23.09 -34.87
C VAL A 28 4.32 -24.55 -34.62
N PRO A 29 5.24 -25.51 -34.61
CA PRO A 29 4.90 -26.85 -34.17
C PRO A 29 4.45 -26.73 -32.71
N LEU A 30 3.20 -27.16 -32.43
CA LEU A 30 2.80 -27.51 -31.08
C LEU A 30 3.80 -28.60 -30.62
N GLU A 31 4.77 -28.22 -29.83
CA GLU A 31 5.49 -29.18 -29.03
C GLU A 31 4.48 -29.76 -28.04
N LEU A 32 3.98 -30.93 -28.35
CA LEU A 32 3.37 -31.81 -27.38
C LEU A 32 4.30 -31.85 -26.18
N THR A 33 3.78 -31.42 -25.04
CA THR A 33 4.42 -31.56 -23.73
C THR A 33 4.90 -32.99 -23.60
N LYS A 34 6.18 -33.17 -23.83
CA LYS A 34 6.84 -34.46 -23.53
C LYS A 34 6.63 -34.68 -22.04
N ALA A 35 5.99 -35.79 -21.70
CA ALA A 35 6.02 -36.31 -20.34
C ALA A 35 7.46 -36.20 -19.84
N ALA A 36 7.64 -35.66 -18.62
CA ALA A 36 8.95 -35.48 -18.04
C ALA A 36 9.75 -36.75 -18.17
N THR A 37 10.85 -36.71 -18.93
CA THR A 37 11.71 -37.88 -19.06
C THR A 37 12.23 -38.23 -17.65
N PRO A 38 12.09 -39.47 -17.19
CA PRO A 38 12.57 -39.86 -15.86
C PRO A 38 14.05 -39.49 -15.73
N VAL A 39 14.41 -38.79 -14.67
CA VAL A 39 15.79 -38.39 -14.39
C VAL A 39 16.57 -39.65 -14.14
N LYS A 40 17.42 -40.06 -15.08
CA LYS A 40 18.32 -41.19 -14.91
C LYS A 40 19.53 -40.77 -14.09
N PHE A 41 19.56 -41.14 -12.84
CA PHE A 41 20.76 -41.01 -12.04
C PHE A 41 21.83 -42.01 -12.54
N GLN A 42 23.05 -41.51 -12.81
CA GLN A 42 24.16 -42.36 -13.17
C GLN A 42 24.75 -43.00 -11.91
N SER A 43 24.62 -44.32 -11.80
CA SER A 43 25.17 -45.11 -10.67
C SER A 43 26.67 -44.92 -10.45
N GLY A 44 27.42 -44.50 -11.47
CA GLY A 44 28.87 -44.23 -11.38
C GLY A 44 29.26 -43.04 -10.48
N PHE A 45 28.31 -42.18 -10.07
CA PHE A 45 28.55 -41.10 -9.09
C PHE A 45 28.40 -41.55 -7.63
N LEU A 46 27.84 -42.74 -7.39
CA LEU A 46 27.83 -43.32 -6.06
C LEU A 46 29.25 -43.78 -5.71
N ARG A 47 29.79 -43.44 -4.55
CA ARG A 47 31.06 -43.89 -4.05
C ARG A 47 30.99 -45.42 -3.89
N GLN A 48 31.59 -46.17 -4.81
CA GLN A 48 31.63 -47.61 -4.79
C GLN A 48 32.78 -48.07 -3.87
N GLY A 49 32.43 -48.72 -2.76
CA GLY A 49 33.35 -49.56 -2.00
C GLY A 49 33.51 -50.92 -2.71
N GLN A 50 34.58 -51.70 -2.41
CA GLN A 50 34.92 -52.96 -3.07
C GLN A 50 33.84 -54.07 -3.01
N ASP A 51 32.75 -53.92 -2.25
CA ASP A 51 31.66 -54.90 -2.06
C ASP A 51 30.26 -54.29 -2.22
N TYR A 52 30.06 -53.42 -3.19
CA TYR A 52 28.77 -52.76 -3.40
C TYR A 52 27.89 -53.61 -4.33
N ASP A 53 26.70 -54.02 -3.84
CA ASP A 53 25.69 -54.69 -4.69
C ASP A 53 25.08 -53.69 -5.67
N SER A 54 25.52 -53.76 -6.94
CA SER A 54 25.10 -52.87 -8.00
C SER A 54 23.62 -53.00 -8.36
N GLU A 55 22.98 -54.15 -8.11
CA GLU A 55 21.56 -54.39 -8.36
C GLU A 55 20.67 -53.70 -7.29
N ALA A 56 21.09 -53.80 -6.04
CA ALA A 56 20.37 -53.11 -4.96
C ALA A 56 20.43 -51.58 -5.13
N ALA A 57 21.61 -51.03 -5.47
CA ALA A 57 21.79 -49.64 -5.77
C ALA A 57 20.97 -49.15 -7.00
N ALA A 58 20.92 -49.97 -8.06
CA ALA A 58 20.15 -49.68 -9.24
C ALA A 58 18.62 -49.70 -8.96
N SER A 59 18.15 -50.61 -8.09
CA SER A 59 16.73 -50.66 -7.69
C SER A 59 16.31 -49.43 -6.90
N VAL A 60 17.16 -48.98 -5.98
CA VAL A 60 16.92 -47.75 -5.19
C VAL A 60 17.00 -46.50 -6.07
N LEU A 61 17.97 -46.42 -7.01
CA LEU A 61 18.04 -45.32 -7.94
C LEU A 61 16.84 -45.31 -8.90
N ASN A 62 16.31 -46.46 -9.30
CA ASN A 62 15.08 -46.53 -10.06
C ASN A 62 13.85 -46.08 -9.23
N GLN A 63 13.80 -46.42 -7.94
CA GLN A 63 12.75 -45.90 -7.05
C GLN A 63 12.86 -44.40 -6.84
N LEU A 64 14.07 -43.82 -6.74
CA LEU A 64 14.31 -42.37 -6.64
C LEU A 64 14.12 -41.64 -7.97
N SER A 65 14.21 -42.35 -9.11
CA SER A 65 13.99 -41.78 -10.44
C SER A 65 12.50 -41.72 -10.86
N VAL A 66 11.63 -42.43 -10.15
CA VAL A 66 10.18 -42.26 -10.29
C VAL A 66 9.82 -40.95 -9.64
N VAL A 67 9.28 -40.03 -10.43
CA VAL A 67 9.13 -38.58 -10.18
C VAL A 67 8.27 -38.20 -8.97
N GLU A 68 7.68 -39.14 -8.26
CA GLU A 68 6.82 -38.90 -7.11
C GLU A 68 7.42 -39.50 -5.83
N ASN A 69 8.33 -38.76 -5.22
CA ASN A 69 8.90 -39.11 -3.90
C ASN A 69 7.92 -38.82 -2.73
N LEU A 70 6.67 -38.54 -3.00
CA LEU A 70 5.64 -38.32 -2.00
C LEU A 70 4.92 -39.64 -1.74
N GLY A 71 4.84 -40.09 -0.48
CA GLY A 71 4.02 -41.23 -0.09
C GLY A 71 2.55 -40.87 0.09
N PRO A 72 1.62 -41.83 0.10
CA PRO A 72 0.24 -41.60 0.49
C PRO A 72 0.18 -41.01 1.92
N GLY A 73 -0.75 -40.08 2.15
CA GLY A 73 -0.92 -39.39 3.42
C GLY A 73 -1.31 -37.92 3.25
N ASP A 74 -1.31 -37.21 4.38
CA ASP A 74 -1.62 -35.78 4.40
C ASP A 74 -0.35 -34.96 4.19
N HIS A 75 -0.37 -34.11 3.15
CA HIS A 75 0.76 -33.25 2.79
C HIS A 75 0.33 -31.81 2.62
N TRP A 76 1.17 -30.90 3.06
CA TRP A 76 1.04 -29.48 2.79
C TRP A 76 1.53 -29.20 1.37
N VAL A 77 0.60 -28.79 0.49
CA VAL A 77 0.90 -28.49 -0.91
C VAL A 77 0.48 -27.10 -1.28
N GLU A 78 1.26 -26.46 -2.14
CA GLU A 78 0.94 -25.19 -2.74
C GLU A 78 -0.04 -25.41 -3.91
N ILE A 79 -1.24 -24.83 -3.82
CA ILE A 79 -2.29 -25.01 -4.82
C ILE A 79 -2.22 -23.89 -5.85
N HIS A 80 -2.15 -24.25 -7.12
CA HIS A 80 -2.27 -23.36 -8.25
C HIS A 80 -3.53 -23.69 -9.05
N VAL A 81 -4.41 -22.70 -9.25
CA VAL A 81 -5.63 -22.85 -10.04
C VAL A 81 -5.52 -22.01 -11.31
N ASN A 82 -5.57 -22.66 -12.48
CA ASN A 82 -5.39 -21.98 -13.76
C ASN A 82 -4.15 -21.06 -13.78
N MET A 83 -3.00 -21.60 -13.32
CA MET A 83 -1.70 -20.92 -13.20
C MET A 83 -1.67 -19.75 -12.18
N ARG A 84 -2.73 -19.54 -11.39
CA ARG A 84 -2.74 -18.56 -10.30
C ARG A 84 -2.49 -19.26 -8.98
N HIS A 85 -1.59 -18.72 -8.18
CA HIS A 85 -1.39 -19.17 -6.82
C HIS A 85 -2.66 -18.97 -5.99
N PHE A 86 -3.18 -20.06 -5.41
CA PHE A 86 -4.36 -20.03 -4.55
C PHE A 86 -4.00 -20.02 -3.07
N GLY A 87 -2.89 -20.66 -2.70
CA GLY A 87 -2.41 -20.78 -1.33
C GLY A 87 -1.97 -22.18 -0.98
N GLN A 88 -1.46 -22.35 0.22
CA GLN A 88 -1.02 -23.63 0.75
C GLN A 88 -2.14 -24.28 1.57
N ARG A 89 -2.36 -25.57 1.35
CA ARG A 89 -3.38 -26.37 2.05
C ARG A 89 -2.84 -27.76 2.34
N GLN A 90 -3.31 -28.34 3.43
CA GLN A 90 -3.11 -29.75 3.72
C GLN A 90 -4.10 -30.57 2.88
N ILE A 91 -3.59 -31.41 1.97
CA ILE A 91 -4.35 -32.28 1.10
C ILE A 91 -3.94 -33.71 1.37
N ARG A 92 -4.92 -34.57 1.50
CA ARG A 92 -4.70 -36.00 1.58
C ARG A 92 -4.48 -36.56 0.19
N PHE A 93 -3.48 -37.42 0.03
CA PHE A 93 -3.16 -38.13 -1.19
C PHE A 93 -3.31 -39.62 -0.95
N ASP A 94 -4.09 -40.26 -1.78
CA ASP A 94 -4.27 -41.71 -1.76
C ASP A 94 -3.54 -42.34 -2.95
N ALA A 95 -3.06 -43.59 -2.82
CA ALA A 95 -2.40 -44.31 -3.92
C ALA A 95 -3.40 -44.55 -5.07
N ASP A 96 -3.00 -44.27 -6.32
CA ASP A 96 -3.80 -44.60 -7.48
C ASP A 96 -3.96 -46.12 -7.60
N PRO A 97 -5.18 -46.67 -7.59
CA PRO A 97 -5.41 -48.09 -7.79
C PRO A 97 -4.87 -48.63 -9.12
N GLN A 98 -4.67 -47.77 -10.11
CA GLN A 98 -4.11 -48.10 -11.42
C GLN A 98 -2.56 -48.03 -11.45
N GLY A 99 -1.94 -47.70 -10.32
CA GLY A 99 -0.47 -47.66 -10.18
C GLY A 99 0.24 -46.47 -10.82
N ASN A 100 -0.50 -45.42 -11.22
CA ASN A 100 0.03 -44.28 -11.95
C ASN A 100 0.41 -43.05 -11.07
N GLY A 101 0.54 -43.25 -9.73
CA GLY A 101 0.95 -42.16 -8.84
C GLY A 101 0.01 -41.93 -7.67
N LEU A 102 -0.14 -40.66 -7.23
CA LEU A 102 -0.98 -40.25 -6.11
C LEU A 102 -2.19 -39.46 -6.61
N LEU A 103 -3.36 -39.75 -6.03
CA LEU A 103 -4.60 -39.06 -6.28
C LEU A 103 -4.90 -38.09 -5.12
N PRO A 104 -5.04 -36.77 -5.38
CA PRO A 104 -5.40 -35.81 -4.36
C PRO A 104 -6.88 -35.93 -3.99
N CYS A 105 -7.17 -35.95 -2.70
CA CYS A 105 -8.52 -35.88 -2.17
C CYS A 105 -9.01 -34.42 -2.17
N LEU A 106 -9.75 -34.02 -3.19
CA LEU A 106 -10.31 -32.68 -3.29
C LEU A 106 -11.69 -32.65 -2.62
N SER A 107 -11.82 -31.90 -1.54
CA SER A 107 -13.11 -31.76 -0.87
C SER A 107 -14.04 -30.79 -1.62
N ARG A 108 -15.34 -30.94 -1.40
CA ARG A 108 -16.35 -30.03 -1.94
C ARG A 108 -16.06 -28.57 -1.55
N GLU A 109 -15.72 -28.36 -0.27
CA GLU A 109 -15.41 -27.04 0.28
C GLU A 109 -14.20 -26.41 -0.44
N LEU A 110 -13.18 -27.19 -0.73
CA LEU A 110 -12.03 -26.73 -1.50
C LEU A 110 -12.43 -26.32 -2.92
N LEU A 111 -13.25 -27.13 -3.59
CA LEU A 111 -13.76 -26.80 -4.94
C LEU A 111 -14.59 -25.50 -4.95
N GLU A 112 -15.43 -25.29 -3.94
CA GLU A 112 -16.17 -24.03 -3.78
C GLU A 112 -15.22 -22.84 -3.53
N GLN A 113 -14.20 -23.01 -2.69
CA GLN A 113 -13.21 -21.98 -2.39
C GLN A 113 -12.37 -21.58 -3.61
N ILE A 114 -11.94 -22.54 -4.43
CA ILE A 114 -11.21 -22.26 -5.68
C ILE A 114 -12.10 -21.70 -6.79
N GLY A 115 -13.41 -21.58 -6.55
CA GLY A 115 -14.33 -20.91 -7.45
C GLY A 115 -15.00 -21.80 -8.50
N VAL A 116 -15.13 -23.10 -8.26
CA VAL A 116 -15.90 -24.00 -9.14
C VAL A 116 -17.39 -23.71 -9.01
N ARG A 117 -18.11 -23.71 -10.14
CA ARG A 117 -19.58 -23.55 -10.19
C ARG A 117 -20.27 -24.87 -9.96
N LEU A 118 -20.39 -25.28 -8.69
CA LEU A 118 -20.97 -26.57 -8.32
C LEU A 118 -22.47 -26.68 -8.69
N ASP A 119 -23.19 -25.56 -8.68
CA ASP A 119 -24.64 -25.49 -8.97
C ASP A 119 -24.96 -25.77 -10.45
N SER A 120 -23.97 -25.65 -11.33
CA SER A 120 -24.15 -25.87 -12.79
C SER A 120 -23.68 -27.23 -13.26
N LEU A 121 -23.31 -28.13 -12.35
CA LEU A 121 -22.79 -29.45 -12.68
C LEU A 121 -23.90 -30.46 -12.92
N ALA A 122 -23.67 -31.33 -13.90
CA ALA A 122 -24.69 -32.25 -14.39
C ALA A 122 -25.09 -33.34 -13.40
N ASP A 123 -24.21 -33.68 -12.44
CA ASP A 123 -24.48 -34.76 -11.47
C ASP A 123 -24.13 -34.33 -10.02
N PRO A 124 -25.14 -33.91 -9.25
CA PRO A 124 -24.92 -33.53 -7.83
C PRO A 124 -24.51 -34.70 -6.92
N ALA A 125 -24.72 -35.95 -7.32
CA ALA A 125 -24.39 -37.12 -6.50
C ALA A 125 -22.86 -37.29 -6.38
N LEU A 126 -22.09 -36.85 -7.36
CA LEU A 126 -20.62 -36.88 -7.35
C LEU A 126 -20.00 -35.88 -6.33
N LEU A 127 -20.80 -34.97 -5.80
CA LEU A 127 -20.38 -34.01 -4.78
C LEU A 127 -20.61 -34.50 -3.34
N GLN A 128 -21.26 -35.66 -3.16
CA GLN A 128 -21.54 -36.23 -1.83
C GLN A 128 -20.40 -37.12 -1.32
N VAL A 129 -19.38 -37.34 -2.13
CA VAL A 129 -18.20 -38.13 -1.75
C VAL A 129 -17.16 -37.24 -1.07
N ALA A 130 -16.43 -37.79 -0.12
CA ALA A 130 -15.42 -37.05 0.61
C ALA A 130 -14.27 -36.55 -0.28
N CYS A 131 -13.93 -37.31 -1.32
CA CYS A 131 -12.87 -37.00 -2.28
C CYS A 131 -13.46 -36.92 -3.70
N VAL A 132 -13.54 -35.75 -4.27
CA VAL A 132 -14.15 -35.51 -5.57
C VAL A 132 -13.15 -35.73 -6.71
N ALA A 133 -13.46 -36.62 -7.65
CA ALA A 133 -12.67 -36.79 -8.86
C ALA A 133 -12.98 -35.67 -9.87
N LEU A 134 -12.22 -34.59 -9.89
CA LEU A 134 -12.53 -33.38 -10.66
C LEU A 134 -12.66 -33.64 -12.17
N GLY A 135 -11.85 -34.52 -12.74
CA GLY A 135 -11.92 -34.88 -14.19
C GLY A 135 -13.18 -35.64 -14.58
N GLN A 136 -13.88 -36.33 -13.65
CA GLN A 136 -15.18 -36.94 -13.87
C GLN A 136 -16.32 -35.93 -13.77
N LEU A 137 -16.12 -34.91 -12.93
CA LEU A 137 -17.11 -33.87 -12.66
C LEU A 137 -17.14 -32.81 -13.75
N ILE A 138 -15.95 -32.42 -14.24
CA ILE A 138 -15.78 -31.35 -15.23
C ILE A 138 -14.93 -31.90 -16.39
N PRO A 139 -15.49 -32.05 -17.60
CA PRO A 139 -14.70 -32.41 -18.77
C PRO A 139 -13.54 -31.41 -18.96
N ASP A 140 -12.39 -31.93 -19.38
CA ASP A 140 -11.14 -31.18 -19.61
C ASP A 140 -10.49 -30.55 -18.35
N ALA A 141 -11.02 -30.79 -17.15
CA ALA A 141 -10.30 -30.44 -15.93
C ALA A 141 -9.11 -31.38 -15.71
N LYS A 142 -7.98 -30.83 -15.30
CA LYS A 142 -6.75 -31.58 -15.04
C LYS A 142 -6.20 -31.20 -13.67
N VAL A 143 -5.72 -32.21 -12.96
CA VAL A 143 -5.05 -32.07 -11.67
C VAL A 143 -3.68 -32.72 -11.80
N VAL A 144 -2.62 -31.96 -11.54
CA VAL A 144 -1.24 -32.41 -11.67
C VAL A 144 -0.49 -32.08 -10.39
N LEU A 145 0.08 -33.10 -9.76
CA LEU A 145 0.97 -32.95 -8.60
C LEU A 145 2.40 -32.92 -9.07
N ASP A 146 3.15 -31.89 -8.65
CA ASP A 146 4.61 -31.88 -8.67
C ASP A 146 5.11 -32.22 -7.27
N GLY A 147 5.40 -33.47 -7.01
CA GLY A 147 5.87 -33.96 -5.69
C GLY A 147 7.22 -33.39 -5.28
N GLY A 148 8.08 -33.02 -6.24
CA GLY A 148 9.37 -32.40 -5.96
C GLY A 148 9.27 -30.96 -5.45
N ARG A 149 8.18 -30.28 -5.79
CA ARG A 149 7.90 -28.89 -5.36
C ARG A 149 6.78 -28.80 -4.35
N LEU A 150 6.12 -29.91 -4.02
CA LEU A 150 4.89 -29.94 -3.22
C LEU A 150 3.82 -29.00 -3.79
N GLN A 151 3.68 -28.99 -5.12
CA GLN A 151 2.78 -28.10 -5.84
C GLN A 151 1.68 -28.90 -6.51
N LEU A 152 0.43 -28.54 -6.22
CA LEU A 152 -0.77 -29.10 -6.85
C LEU A 152 -1.34 -28.09 -7.87
N SER A 153 -1.21 -28.41 -9.15
CA SER A 153 -1.73 -27.58 -10.24
C SER A 153 -3.09 -28.09 -10.69
N ILE A 154 -4.11 -27.25 -10.56
CA ILE A 154 -5.50 -27.55 -10.94
C ILE A 154 -5.86 -26.68 -12.14
N SER A 155 -6.13 -27.29 -13.29
CA SER A 155 -6.60 -26.59 -14.48
C SER A 155 -8.08 -26.89 -14.71
N ILE A 156 -8.91 -25.85 -14.74
CA ILE A 156 -10.37 -25.94 -14.87
C ILE A 156 -10.83 -25.03 -16.00
N PRO A 157 -11.66 -25.52 -16.95
CA PRO A 157 -12.24 -24.68 -18.00
C PRO A 157 -12.99 -23.48 -17.41
N GLN A 158 -12.81 -22.30 -18.00
CA GLN A 158 -13.39 -21.05 -17.48
C GLN A 158 -14.93 -21.07 -17.40
N ILE A 159 -15.58 -21.88 -18.24
CA ILE A 159 -17.03 -22.04 -18.22
C ILE A 159 -17.53 -22.71 -16.93
N ALA A 160 -16.69 -23.56 -16.31
CA ALA A 160 -16.97 -24.26 -15.06
C ALA A 160 -16.54 -23.45 -13.83
N MET A 161 -15.93 -22.30 -14.02
CA MET A 161 -15.51 -21.39 -12.95
C MET A 161 -16.56 -20.30 -12.72
N ARG A 162 -16.72 -19.89 -11.46
CA ARG A 162 -17.46 -18.67 -11.15
C ARG A 162 -16.72 -17.49 -11.79
N ARG A 163 -17.45 -16.59 -12.40
CA ARG A 163 -16.90 -15.34 -12.91
C ARG A 163 -16.82 -14.31 -11.77
N ASP A 164 -16.15 -14.68 -10.69
CA ASP A 164 -15.92 -13.75 -9.61
C ASP A 164 -14.92 -12.68 -10.06
N ALA A 165 -15.18 -11.44 -9.68
CA ALA A 165 -14.25 -10.36 -9.95
C ALA A 165 -12.91 -10.64 -9.23
N ASN A 166 -11.79 -10.34 -9.89
CA ASN A 166 -10.47 -10.55 -9.32
C ASN A 166 -10.34 -9.88 -7.95
N GLY A 167 -9.83 -10.64 -6.97
CA GLY A 167 -9.63 -10.15 -5.61
C GLY A 167 -10.86 -10.25 -4.70
N ARG A 168 -11.95 -10.90 -5.15
CA ARG A 168 -13.07 -11.19 -4.25
C ARG A 168 -12.68 -12.31 -3.28
N VAL A 169 -12.88 -12.05 -2.01
CA VAL A 169 -12.77 -13.06 -0.94
C VAL A 169 -14.13 -13.15 -0.25
N ASP A 170 -14.57 -14.38 0.03
CA ASP A 170 -15.83 -14.60 0.73
C ASP A 170 -15.77 -13.94 2.12
N PRO A 171 -16.78 -13.14 2.50
CA PRO A 171 -16.86 -12.54 3.83
C PRO A 171 -16.82 -13.54 4.99
N ALA A 172 -17.21 -14.80 4.77
CA ALA A 172 -17.13 -15.86 5.77
C ALA A 172 -15.67 -16.21 6.15
N LEU A 173 -14.70 -15.89 5.29
CA LEU A 173 -13.27 -16.09 5.54
C LEU A 173 -12.60 -14.89 6.22
N TRP A 174 -13.33 -13.80 6.45
CA TRP A 174 -12.75 -12.61 7.06
C TRP A 174 -12.48 -12.83 8.55
N ASP A 175 -11.22 -12.73 8.91
CA ASP A 175 -10.77 -12.87 10.28
C ASP A 175 -10.77 -11.50 10.99
N TYR A 176 -11.57 -11.41 12.07
CA TYR A 176 -11.63 -10.21 12.91
C TYR A 176 -10.46 -10.13 13.89
N GLY A 177 -9.59 -11.13 13.94
CA GLY A 177 -8.41 -11.17 14.78
C GLY A 177 -8.67 -11.23 16.27
N ILE A 178 -7.63 -10.98 17.03
CA ILE A 178 -7.63 -11.02 18.50
C ILE A 178 -8.08 -9.68 19.11
N ASN A 179 -8.57 -9.74 20.36
CA ASN A 179 -8.71 -8.54 21.18
C ASN A 179 -7.32 -8.00 21.55
N ALA A 180 -7.09 -6.73 21.23
CA ALA A 180 -5.80 -6.09 21.45
C ALA A 180 -5.98 -4.58 21.56
N ALA A 181 -5.02 -3.91 22.19
CA ALA A 181 -4.89 -2.46 22.16
C ALA A 181 -3.53 -2.07 21.62
N PHE A 182 -3.46 -1.00 20.84
CA PHE A 182 -2.18 -0.52 20.32
C PHE A 182 -2.08 0.99 20.39
N ILE A 183 -0.85 1.46 20.42
CA ILE A 183 -0.49 2.87 20.37
C ILE A 183 0.63 2.99 19.33
N ASN A 184 0.35 3.65 18.22
CA ASN A 184 1.38 4.18 17.34
C ASN A 184 1.78 5.54 17.85
N TYR A 185 3.07 5.76 17.98
CA TYR A 185 3.62 7.06 18.36
C TYR A 185 4.60 7.56 17.32
N GLN A 186 4.56 8.85 17.07
CA GLN A 186 5.56 9.58 16.31
C GLN A 186 5.89 10.84 17.07
N THR A 187 7.13 10.99 17.49
CA THR A 187 7.60 12.15 18.20
C THR A 187 8.75 12.81 17.47
N SER A 188 8.77 14.11 17.51
CA SER A 188 9.86 14.91 16.96
C SER A 188 10.14 16.09 17.88
N ALA A 189 11.41 16.43 18.02
CA ALA A 189 11.84 17.63 18.71
C ALA A 189 12.93 18.32 17.90
N GLN A 190 12.87 19.64 17.87
CA GLN A 190 13.84 20.48 17.20
C GLN A 190 14.23 21.64 18.11
N GLN A 191 15.51 21.90 18.17
CA GLN A 191 16.06 23.09 18.83
C GLN A 191 16.86 23.86 17.81
N THR A 192 16.55 25.14 17.65
CA THR A 192 17.27 26.06 16.77
C THR A 192 17.79 27.21 17.58
N THR A 193 19.07 27.43 17.51
CA THR A 193 19.75 28.55 18.13
C THR A 193 20.20 29.52 17.06
N HIS A 194 19.65 30.71 17.06
CA HIS A 194 20.05 31.80 16.19
C HIS A 194 21.01 32.74 16.95
N ARG A 195 22.01 33.27 16.25
CA ARG A 195 23.00 34.17 16.85
C ARG A 195 22.37 35.45 17.41
N GLU A 196 21.31 35.95 16.73
CA GLU A 196 20.67 37.23 17.10
C GLU A 196 19.43 37.06 17.96
N THR A 197 18.61 36.07 17.70
CA THR A 197 17.27 35.88 18.33
C THR A 197 17.27 34.86 19.47
N GLY A 198 18.42 34.20 19.73
CA GLY A 198 18.52 33.22 20.79
C GLY A 198 18.03 31.83 20.40
N THR A 199 17.66 31.04 21.40
CA THR A 199 17.29 29.64 21.25
C THR A 199 15.78 29.47 21.28
N SER A 200 15.22 28.78 20.30
CA SER A 200 13.85 28.32 20.26
C SER A 200 13.78 26.78 20.16
N SER A 201 12.80 26.19 20.81
CA SER A 201 12.59 24.73 20.73
C SER A 201 11.14 24.41 20.48
N SER A 202 10.89 23.42 19.64
CA SER A 202 9.57 22.88 19.37
C SER A 202 9.56 21.36 19.52
N ALA A 203 8.44 20.82 19.95
CA ALA A 203 8.28 19.39 20.08
C ALA A 203 6.85 18.99 19.69
N ASP A 204 6.74 17.83 19.05
CA ASP A 204 5.46 17.28 18.61
C ASP A 204 5.40 15.81 19.00
N LEU A 205 4.20 15.39 19.41
CA LEU A 205 3.87 14.01 19.66
C LEU A 205 2.53 13.70 18.96
N TYR A 206 2.56 12.78 18.01
CA TYR A 206 1.38 12.24 17.35
C TYR A 206 1.09 10.84 17.90
N LEU A 207 -0.14 10.60 18.28
CA LEU A 207 -0.60 9.34 18.83
C LEU A 207 -1.79 8.84 17.99
N ASN A 208 -1.64 7.66 17.41
CA ASN A 208 -2.75 6.94 16.80
C ASN A 208 -2.99 5.69 17.65
N THR A 209 -4.11 5.68 18.35
CA THR A 209 -4.46 4.63 19.31
C THR A 209 -5.62 3.79 18.79
N GLY A 210 -5.56 2.50 19.03
CA GLY A 210 -6.60 1.57 18.65
C GLY A 210 -6.89 0.55 19.76
N ILE A 211 -8.17 0.17 19.87
CA ILE A 211 -8.62 -0.95 20.72
C ILE A 211 -9.54 -1.81 19.87
N ASN A 212 -9.26 -3.09 19.82
CA ASN A 212 -10.06 -4.11 19.15
C ASN A 212 -10.81 -4.95 20.19
N LEU A 213 -12.14 -4.99 20.09
CA LEU A 213 -13.01 -5.78 20.95
C LEU A 213 -13.99 -6.56 20.07
N GLY A 214 -13.71 -7.83 19.82
CA GLY A 214 -14.44 -8.63 18.84
C GLY A 214 -14.44 -7.96 17.46
N SER A 215 -15.61 -7.64 16.91
CA SER A 215 -15.76 -6.95 15.62
C SER A 215 -15.71 -5.41 15.70
N TRP A 216 -15.60 -4.83 16.91
CA TRP A 216 -15.52 -3.39 17.11
C TRP A 216 -14.08 -2.90 17.08
N ARG A 217 -13.87 -1.75 16.44
CA ARG A 217 -12.60 -1.04 16.30
C ARG A 217 -12.76 0.36 16.89
N LEU A 218 -12.18 0.61 18.04
CA LEU A 218 -12.09 1.97 18.59
C LEU A 218 -10.80 2.57 18.08
N ARG A 219 -10.86 3.77 17.54
CA ARG A 219 -9.72 4.50 16.97
C ARG A 219 -9.72 5.94 17.44
N SER A 220 -8.53 6.45 17.77
CA SER A 220 -8.37 7.87 18.10
C SER A 220 -7.03 8.37 17.57
N ASN A 221 -7.06 9.55 16.94
CA ASN A 221 -5.86 10.25 16.49
C ASN A 221 -5.74 11.57 17.24
N GLN A 222 -4.61 11.76 17.89
CA GLN A 222 -4.34 12.88 18.75
C GLN A 222 -2.94 13.44 18.47
N SER A 223 -2.78 14.74 18.67
CA SER A 223 -1.47 15.38 18.62
C SER A 223 -1.28 16.33 19.78
N VAL A 224 -0.08 16.36 20.31
CA VAL A 224 0.38 17.36 21.28
C VAL A 224 1.52 18.12 20.62
N ARG A 225 1.37 19.41 20.50
CA ARG A 225 2.38 20.30 19.92
C ARG A 225 2.86 21.30 20.96
N GLN A 226 4.15 21.50 21.04
CA GLN A 226 4.77 22.61 21.75
C GLN A 226 5.41 23.52 20.72
N ASP A 227 4.96 24.78 20.65
CA ASP A 227 5.55 25.80 19.77
C ASP A 227 6.89 26.35 20.29
N ALA A 228 7.51 27.21 19.50
CA ALA A 228 8.80 27.85 19.85
C ALA A 228 8.71 28.77 21.07
N GLN A 229 7.53 29.19 21.46
CA GLN A 229 7.22 30.02 22.63
C GLN A 229 6.91 29.18 23.88
N GLY A 230 6.86 27.86 23.75
CA GLY A 230 6.56 26.91 24.82
C GLY A 230 5.07 26.68 25.08
N HIS A 231 4.18 27.25 24.27
CA HIS A 231 2.76 26.95 24.36
C HIS A 231 2.49 25.52 23.92
N ARG A 232 1.65 24.84 24.67
CA ARG A 232 1.24 23.47 24.36
C ARG A 232 -0.20 23.44 23.91
N GLU A 233 -0.42 22.83 22.77
CA GLU A 233 -1.74 22.60 22.21
C GLU A 233 -1.98 21.10 22.03
N TRP A 234 -3.14 20.65 22.52
CA TRP A 234 -3.60 19.28 22.31
C TRP A 234 -4.78 19.29 21.35
N THR A 235 -4.65 18.60 20.26
CA THR A 235 -5.69 18.47 19.22
C THR A 235 -6.08 17.00 19.05
N ARG A 236 -7.36 16.78 18.81
CA ARG A 236 -7.89 15.45 18.47
C ARG A 236 -8.59 15.52 17.12
N ALA A 237 -8.02 14.83 16.13
CA ALA A 237 -8.56 14.83 14.76
C ALA A 237 -9.82 13.96 14.65
N TYR A 238 -9.84 12.82 15.34
CA TYR A 238 -11.02 11.95 15.42
C TYR A 238 -10.92 11.02 16.62
N ALA A 239 -12.09 10.55 17.06
CA ALA A 239 -12.23 9.44 18.00
C ALA A 239 -13.56 8.74 17.73
N TYR A 240 -13.51 7.50 17.27
CA TYR A 240 -14.69 6.77 16.87
C TYR A 240 -14.62 5.28 17.21
N ALA A 241 -15.79 4.65 17.27
CA ALA A 241 -15.99 3.22 17.23
C ALA A 241 -16.51 2.83 15.84
N GLN A 242 -15.92 1.83 15.23
CA GLN A 242 -16.29 1.33 13.90
C GLN A 242 -16.54 -0.16 13.94
N ARG A 243 -17.48 -0.59 13.09
CA ARG A 243 -17.79 -2.00 12.87
C ARG A 243 -18.14 -2.25 11.41
N ASP A 244 -17.64 -3.37 10.89
CA ASP A 244 -17.97 -3.84 9.54
C ASP A 244 -19.38 -4.39 9.47
N LEU A 245 -20.05 -4.13 8.34
CA LEU A 245 -21.36 -4.64 7.97
C LEU A 245 -21.25 -5.41 6.64
N PRO A 246 -20.75 -6.67 6.65
CA PRO A 246 -20.40 -7.40 5.44
C PRO A 246 -21.55 -7.54 4.45
N GLY A 247 -22.77 -7.79 4.93
CA GLY A 247 -23.97 -8.00 4.09
C GLY A 247 -24.34 -6.79 3.23
N THR A 248 -23.91 -5.58 3.64
CA THR A 248 -24.15 -4.33 2.91
C THR A 248 -22.88 -3.71 2.34
N HIS A 249 -21.75 -4.38 2.46
CA HIS A 249 -20.41 -3.89 2.09
C HIS A 249 -20.12 -2.50 2.66
N ALA A 250 -20.50 -2.26 3.91
CA ALA A 250 -20.42 -0.97 4.56
C ALA A 250 -19.75 -1.04 5.93
N ASN A 251 -19.35 0.13 6.43
CA ASN A 251 -18.89 0.33 7.79
C ASN A 251 -19.83 1.26 8.53
N LEU A 252 -20.20 0.88 9.76
CA LEU A 252 -20.84 1.76 10.72
C LEU A 252 -19.76 2.41 11.58
N THR A 253 -19.75 3.73 11.63
CA THR A 253 -18.82 4.53 12.45
C THR A 253 -19.60 5.44 13.38
N LEU A 254 -19.28 5.44 14.68
CA LEU A 254 -19.93 6.23 15.73
C LEU A 254 -18.86 7.05 16.46
N GLY A 255 -19.04 8.36 16.57
CA GLY A 255 -18.13 9.25 17.26
C GLY A 255 -17.71 10.46 16.43
N GLU A 256 -16.46 10.91 16.60
CA GLU A 256 -15.87 12.02 15.85
C GLU A 256 -15.26 11.45 14.56
N THR A 257 -15.87 11.79 13.43
CA THR A 257 -15.51 11.25 12.10
C THR A 257 -15.81 12.29 11.01
N TYR A 258 -15.69 11.89 9.74
CA TYR A 258 -15.93 12.74 8.58
C TYR A 258 -17.02 12.17 7.70
N THR A 259 -17.88 13.03 7.18
CA THR A 259 -18.94 12.63 6.23
C THR A 259 -18.34 12.10 4.92
N GLY A 260 -19.13 11.38 4.15
CA GLY A 260 -18.73 10.94 2.80
C GLY A 260 -18.43 12.12 1.89
N GLY A 261 -17.31 12.04 1.15
CA GLY A 261 -16.82 13.11 0.26
C GLY A 261 -17.06 12.89 -1.22
N ASP A 262 -17.89 11.91 -1.59
CA ASP A 262 -18.08 11.51 -3.00
C ASP A 262 -18.91 12.50 -3.83
N VAL A 263 -19.89 13.12 -3.20
CA VAL A 263 -20.84 14.04 -3.83
C VAL A 263 -20.68 15.45 -3.27
N PHE A 264 -20.75 15.59 -1.95
CA PHE A 264 -20.48 16.83 -1.24
C PHE A 264 -19.06 16.86 -0.72
N ARG A 265 -18.58 18.03 -0.37
CA ARG A 265 -17.33 18.14 0.39
C ARG A 265 -17.48 17.46 1.75
N SER A 266 -16.49 16.65 2.11
CA SER A 266 -16.45 16.00 3.41
C SER A 266 -16.27 17.04 4.53
N VAL A 267 -17.04 16.90 5.59
CA VAL A 267 -16.98 17.76 6.76
C VAL A 267 -16.83 16.92 8.05
N PRO A 268 -16.11 17.42 9.05
CA PRO A 268 -15.96 16.75 10.33
C PRO A 268 -17.28 16.79 11.11
N ILE A 269 -17.66 15.64 11.66
CA ILE A 269 -18.88 15.50 12.47
C ILE A 269 -18.63 14.71 13.75
N LYS A 270 -19.44 14.97 14.75
CA LYS A 270 -19.61 14.13 15.94
C LYS A 270 -20.99 13.50 15.90
N GLY A 271 -21.03 12.20 15.56
CA GLY A 271 -22.31 11.51 15.33
C GLY A 271 -22.11 10.10 14.79
N GLY A 272 -23.02 9.69 13.91
CA GLY A 272 -23.01 8.39 13.24
C GLY A 272 -22.84 8.52 11.72
N LEU A 273 -22.10 7.60 11.16
CA LEU A 273 -21.87 7.45 9.73
C LEU A 273 -21.99 5.99 9.34
N ILE A 274 -22.77 5.71 8.31
CA ILE A 274 -22.73 4.45 7.59
C ILE A 274 -22.30 4.75 6.16
N LYS A 275 -21.29 4.04 5.64
CA LYS A 275 -20.84 4.22 4.26
C LYS A 275 -20.31 2.92 3.68
N THR A 276 -20.47 2.77 2.36
CA THR A 276 -19.86 1.67 1.62
C THR A 276 -18.34 1.70 1.79
N ASP A 277 -17.77 0.56 2.14
CA ASP A 277 -16.33 0.34 2.16
C ASP A 277 -15.88 -0.28 0.84
N GLN A 278 -15.15 0.49 0.06
CA GLN A 278 -14.66 0.03 -1.24
C GLN A 278 -13.65 -1.11 -1.15
N GLU A 279 -12.95 -1.28 -0.02
CA GLU A 279 -12.01 -2.38 0.15
C GLU A 279 -12.70 -3.73 0.33
N MET A 280 -13.98 -3.73 0.76
CA MET A 280 -14.83 -4.93 0.75
C MET A 280 -15.21 -5.37 -0.67
N LEU A 281 -15.04 -4.47 -1.65
CA LEU A 281 -15.28 -4.78 -3.05
C LEU A 281 -14.01 -5.35 -3.69
N PRO A 282 -14.13 -6.16 -4.75
CA PRO A 282 -12.97 -6.67 -5.51
C PRO A 282 -12.05 -5.56 -6.01
N ASP A 283 -10.76 -5.86 -6.22
CA ASP A 283 -9.75 -4.90 -6.66
C ASP A 283 -10.10 -4.15 -7.95
N SER A 284 -10.82 -4.81 -8.85
CA SER A 284 -11.29 -4.22 -10.10
C SER A 284 -12.30 -3.07 -9.93
N LEU A 285 -12.83 -2.88 -8.71
CA LEU A 285 -13.87 -1.91 -8.38
C LEU A 285 -13.36 -0.78 -7.46
N GLN A 286 -12.07 -0.77 -7.12
CA GLN A 286 -11.48 0.19 -6.17
C GLN A 286 -10.96 1.47 -6.83
N GLY A 287 -10.99 2.58 -6.09
CA GLY A 287 -10.55 3.91 -6.52
C GLY A 287 -9.17 4.32 -5.96
N TYR A 288 -8.73 5.51 -6.32
CA TYR A 288 -7.38 6.10 -6.24
C TYR A 288 -7.08 6.88 -4.93
N ALA A 289 -5.79 6.91 -4.48
CA ALA A 289 -5.27 7.75 -3.39
C ALA A 289 -4.32 8.87 -3.90
N PRO A 290 -4.27 10.07 -3.26
CA PRO A 290 -3.40 11.17 -3.69
C PRO A 290 -1.93 10.97 -3.29
N VAL A 291 -1.02 11.47 -4.11
CA VAL A 291 0.42 11.53 -3.86
C VAL A 291 0.82 12.99 -3.66
N ILE A 292 1.49 13.33 -2.56
CA ILE A 292 2.03 14.67 -2.32
C ILE A 292 3.46 14.73 -2.82
N ARG A 293 3.76 15.71 -3.67
CA ARG A 293 5.10 15.98 -4.17
C ARG A 293 5.49 17.41 -3.87
N GLY A 294 6.75 17.61 -3.56
CA GLY A 294 7.29 18.95 -3.31
C GLY A 294 8.80 18.92 -3.26
N VAL A 295 9.37 20.04 -2.86
CA VAL A 295 10.82 20.22 -2.74
C VAL A 295 11.13 20.90 -1.42
N ALA A 296 12.02 20.33 -0.64
CA ALA A 296 12.56 20.90 0.58
C ALA A 296 13.93 21.54 0.30
N GLN A 297 14.19 22.71 0.88
CA GLN A 297 15.49 23.41 0.72
C GLN A 297 16.54 22.87 1.69
N SER A 298 16.09 22.42 2.83
CA SER A 298 16.92 21.81 3.88
C SER A 298 16.26 20.52 4.37
N ARG A 299 16.81 19.86 5.38
CA ARG A 299 16.04 18.85 6.10
C ARG A 299 14.86 19.54 6.77
N ALA A 300 13.68 19.28 6.29
CA ALA A 300 12.47 19.97 6.68
C ALA A 300 11.49 19.03 7.38
N LYS A 301 10.75 19.56 8.35
CA LYS A 301 9.55 18.91 8.90
C LYS A 301 8.38 19.16 7.93
N LEU A 302 7.79 18.10 7.45
CA LEU A 302 6.60 18.15 6.63
C LEU A 302 5.41 17.71 7.47
N GLU A 303 4.38 18.53 7.52
CA GLU A 303 3.10 18.22 8.14
C GLU A 303 2.01 18.31 7.09
N VAL A 304 1.06 17.41 7.14
CA VAL A 304 -0.13 17.42 6.31
C VAL A 304 -1.34 17.58 7.20
N LEU A 305 -2.13 18.60 6.93
CA LEU A 305 -3.37 18.88 7.63
C LEU A 305 -4.56 18.62 6.71
N GLN A 306 -5.60 18.05 7.26
CA GLN A 306 -6.89 17.90 6.60
C GLN A 306 -7.97 18.56 7.45
N ASN A 307 -8.70 19.52 6.87
CA ASN A 307 -9.70 20.30 7.58
C ASN A 307 -9.17 20.96 8.87
N GLY A 308 -7.93 21.43 8.85
CA GLY A 308 -7.24 22.02 9.99
C GLY A 308 -6.65 21.03 11.01
N TYR A 309 -6.91 19.74 10.85
CA TYR A 309 -6.33 18.72 11.73
C TYR A 309 -5.06 18.12 11.11
N PRO A 310 -3.94 18.04 11.85
CA PRO A 310 -2.74 17.37 11.38
C PRO A 310 -2.99 15.85 11.33
N ILE A 311 -2.85 15.29 10.13
CA ILE A 311 -3.07 13.85 9.88
C ILE A 311 -1.77 13.07 9.63
N TYR A 312 -0.69 13.77 9.28
CA TYR A 312 0.58 13.16 8.96
C TYR A 312 1.74 14.12 9.27
N SER A 313 2.85 13.60 9.75
CA SER A 313 4.07 14.38 9.92
C SER A 313 5.30 13.51 9.71
N THR A 314 6.26 14.01 8.96
CA THR A 314 7.53 13.36 8.71
C THR A 314 8.66 14.38 8.51
N TYR A 315 9.90 13.91 8.56
CA TYR A 315 11.04 14.69 8.10
C TYR A 315 11.41 14.27 6.69
N VAL A 316 11.47 15.25 5.79
CA VAL A 316 11.95 15.06 4.42
C VAL A 316 13.38 15.59 4.31
N SER A 317 14.18 14.90 3.52
CA SER A 317 15.53 15.38 3.19
C SER A 317 15.45 16.57 2.24
N ALA A 318 16.51 17.33 2.18
CA ALA A 318 16.63 18.39 1.19
C ALA A 318 16.55 17.82 -0.24
N GLY A 319 15.84 18.51 -1.11
CA GLY A 319 15.57 18.10 -2.49
C GLY A 319 14.10 17.70 -2.75
N PRO A 320 13.80 17.09 -3.88
CA PRO A 320 12.46 16.62 -4.20
C PRO A 320 12.01 15.52 -3.23
N TYR A 321 10.77 15.59 -2.78
CA TYR A 321 10.15 14.55 -1.94
C TYR A 321 8.82 14.09 -2.53
N GLU A 322 8.46 12.85 -2.21
CA GLU A 322 7.19 12.22 -2.58
C GLU A 322 6.63 11.50 -1.35
N ILE A 323 5.34 11.75 -1.03
CA ILE A 323 4.60 11.10 0.04
C ILE A 323 3.43 10.39 -0.62
N ASP A 324 3.41 9.07 -0.59
CA ASP A 324 2.42 8.21 -1.24
C ASP A 324 1.65 7.30 -0.25
N ASP A 325 2.03 7.35 1.02
CA ASP A 325 1.48 6.54 2.12
C ASP A 325 0.40 7.24 2.95
N LEU A 326 -0.16 8.33 2.44
CA LEU A 326 -1.19 9.12 3.14
C LEU A 326 -2.51 8.38 3.24
N ASN A 327 -2.99 8.20 4.45
CA ASN A 327 -4.35 7.74 4.72
C ASN A 327 -5.28 8.95 4.91
N THR A 328 -5.99 9.34 3.85
CA THR A 328 -6.88 10.50 3.87
C THR A 328 -8.34 10.07 3.97
N ALA A 329 -9.13 10.77 4.76
CA ALA A 329 -10.56 10.54 4.85
C ALA A 329 -11.31 11.42 3.84
N GLY A 330 -11.91 10.80 2.82
CA GLY A 330 -12.79 11.49 1.87
C GLY A 330 -12.04 12.32 0.81
N SER A 331 -12.75 13.23 0.15
CA SER A 331 -12.21 14.22 -0.81
C SER A 331 -12.13 15.60 -0.16
N GLY A 332 -11.17 16.42 -0.55
CA GLY A 332 -11.04 17.74 0.02
C GLY A 332 -9.75 18.47 -0.33
N GLU A 333 -9.24 19.23 0.60
CA GLU A 333 -7.96 19.91 0.51
C GLU A 333 -7.04 19.40 1.59
N LEU A 334 -5.79 19.17 1.23
CA LEU A 334 -4.69 18.92 2.14
C LEU A 334 -3.86 20.19 2.23
N GLU A 335 -3.69 20.73 3.43
CA GLU A 335 -2.74 21.80 3.67
C GLU A 335 -1.40 21.15 4.04
N ILE A 336 -0.39 21.46 3.26
CA ILE A 336 0.97 20.97 3.49
C ILE A 336 1.78 22.11 4.12
N VAL A 337 2.34 21.86 5.28
CA VAL A 337 3.18 22.78 6.02
C VAL A 337 4.60 22.23 6.06
N LEU A 338 5.50 22.91 5.40
CA LEU A 338 6.92 22.55 5.37
C LEU A 338 7.70 23.54 6.22
N THR A 339 8.30 23.06 7.29
CA THR A 339 9.16 23.87 8.18
C THR A 339 10.61 23.48 7.92
N GLU A 340 11.36 24.39 7.33
CA GLU A 340 12.77 24.21 7.01
C GLU A 340 13.66 24.25 8.25
N ALA A 341 14.92 23.81 8.15
CA ALA A 341 15.86 23.80 9.27
C ALA A 341 16.19 25.21 9.80
N ASP A 342 16.07 26.25 8.97
CA ASP A 342 16.24 27.64 9.32
C ASP A 342 15.00 28.28 9.98
N GLY A 343 13.93 27.48 10.17
CA GLY A 343 12.67 27.92 10.75
C GLY A 343 11.73 28.60 9.75
N GLN A 344 12.07 28.67 8.46
CA GLN A 344 11.14 29.17 7.46
C GLN A 344 9.99 28.19 7.28
N VAL A 345 8.76 28.70 7.27
CA VAL A 345 7.55 27.91 7.07
C VAL A 345 6.95 28.23 5.71
N ARG A 346 6.81 27.21 4.89
CA ARG A 346 6.09 27.26 3.61
C ARG A 346 4.79 26.47 3.74
N ARG A 347 3.71 27.07 3.25
CA ARG A 347 2.39 26.44 3.25
C ARG A 347 1.84 26.42 1.85
N PHE A 348 1.32 25.28 1.44
CA PHE A 348 0.58 25.15 0.19
C PHE A 348 -0.58 24.20 0.38
N THR A 349 -1.61 24.39 -0.42
CA THR A 349 -2.81 23.56 -0.38
C THR A 349 -2.81 22.66 -1.61
N GLN A 350 -2.88 21.38 -1.40
CA GLN A 350 -3.08 20.39 -2.46
C GLN A 350 -4.52 19.89 -2.41
N PRO A 351 -5.35 20.34 -3.37
CA PRO A 351 -6.66 19.76 -3.52
C PRO A 351 -6.53 18.33 -4.04
N TYR A 352 -7.37 17.45 -3.55
CA TYR A 352 -7.49 16.14 -4.14
C TYR A 352 -8.95 15.76 -4.30
N SER A 353 -9.25 15.19 -5.44
CA SER A 353 -10.54 14.56 -5.67
C SER A 353 -10.31 13.23 -6.38
N THR A 354 -11.17 12.31 -6.09
CA THR A 354 -11.13 10.99 -6.70
C THR A 354 -12.29 10.86 -7.69
N MET A 355 -12.06 10.22 -8.83
CA MET A 355 -13.16 9.75 -9.69
C MET A 355 -13.79 8.50 -9.07
N SER A 356 -14.09 8.58 -7.79
CA SER A 356 -14.62 7.49 -6.97
C SER A 356 -16.05 7.08 -7.35
N ASN A 357 -16.67 7.83 -8.25
CA ASN A 357 -18.07 7.66 -8.63
C ASN A 357 -18.27 6.91 -9.96
N LEU A 358 -17.25 6.23 -10.48
CA LEU A 358 -17.45 5.35 -11.62
C LEU A 358 -17.63 3.91 -11.12
N LEU A 359 -18.84 3.40 -11.20
CA LEU A 359 -19.23 2.08 -10.71
C LEU A 359 -19.60 1.16 -11.88
N ARG A 360 -19.35 -0.12 -11.74
CA ARG A 360 -19.86 -1.13 -12.68
C ARG A 360 -21.35 -1.27 -12.54
N GLU A 361 -21.99 -1.75 -13.62
CA GLU A 361 -23.42 -2.04 -13.64
C GLU A 361 -23.84 -2.92 -12.45
N GLY A 362 -24.91 -2.50 -11.76
CA GLY A 362 -25.44 -3.19 -10.59
C GLY A 362 -24.71 -2.93 -9.28
N VAL A 363 -23.60 -2.20 -9.28
CA VAL A 363 -22.88 -1.83 -8.06
C VAL A 363 -23.45 -0.55 -7.48
N TRP A 364 -23.67 -0.56 -6.16
CA TRP A 364 -24.18 0.56 -5.38
C TRP A 364 -23.13 1.06 -4.40
N LYS A 365 -23.03 2.37 -4.27
CA LYS A 365 -22.22 3.05 -3.27
C LYS A 365 -23.09 4.08 -2.56
N TYR A 366 -23.10 4.05 -1.24
CA TYR A 366 -23.93 4.94 -0.44
C TYR A 366 -23.19 5.43 0.79
N SER A 367 -23.64 6.56 1.32
CA SER A 367 -23.19 7.11 2.59
C SER A 367 -24.36 7.86 3.24
N ALA A 368 -24.57 7.63 4.53
CA ALA A 368 -25.50 8.37 5.36
C ALA A 368 -24.82 8.81 6.65
N ALA A 369 -24.88 10.09 6.95
CA ALA A 369 -24.27 10.68 8.14
C ALA A 369 -25.29 11.54 8.88
N LEU A 370 -25.28 11.45 10.21
CA LEU A 370 -26.06 12.30 11.12
C LEU A 370 -25.17 12.66 12.30
N GLY A 371 -25.04 13.96 12.58
CA GLY A 371 -24.21 14.41 13.68
C GLY A 371 -24.16 15.92 13.80
N ARG A 372 -23.41 16.41 14.76
CA ARG A 372 -23.07 17.82 14.89
C ARG A 372 -21.78 18.11 14.15
N PHE A 373 -21.74 19.24 13.46
CA PHE A 373 -20.49 19.74 12.86
C PHE A 373 -19.41 19.93 13.92
N ASN A 374 -18.20 19.50 13.63
CA ASN A 374 -17.06 19.48 14.57
C ASN A 374 -15.79 20.02 13.89
N GLY A 375 -15.86 21.25 13.33
CA GLY A 375 -14.71 21.92 12.76
C GLY A 375 -13.69 22.34 13.82
N ALA A 376 -12.39 22.28 13.52
CA ALA A 376 -11.30 22.59 14.46
C ALA A 376 -11.37 23.99 15.06
N TYR A 377 -11.83 24.96 14.28
CA TYR A 377 -11.95 26.37 14.69
C TYR A 377 -13.41 26.86 14.68
N ALA A 378 -14.37 25.94 14.63
CA ALA A 378 -15.77 26.31 14.55
C ALA A 378 -16.30 26.81 15.88
N THR A 379 -16.94 27.95 15.87
CA THR A 379 -17.67 28.51 17.02
C THR A 379 -19.09 27.95 17.11
N GLU A 380 -19.67 27.49 15.98
CA GLU A 380 -20.99 26.91 15.88
C GLU A 380 -20.90 25.42 15.55
N HIS A 381 -21.76 24.61 16.19
CA HIS A 381 -21.83 23.15 16.02
C HIS A 381 -23.25 22.72 15.60
N PRO A 382 -23.74 23.15 14.44
CA PRO A 382 -25.10 22.84 13.99
C PRO A 382 -25.26 21.33 13.73
N TRP A 383 -26.49 20.85 13.86
CA TRP A 383 -26.86 19.52 13.41
C TRP A 383 -26.77 19.42 11.87
N LEU A 384 -26.23 18.31 11.40
CA LEU A 384 -26.10 18.00 10.00
C LEU A 384 -26.60 16.59 9.71
N TRP A 385 -27.41 16.47 8.67
CA TRP A 385 -27.71 15.21 8.01
C TRP A 385 -27.21 15.27 6.57
N GLN A 386 -26.56 14.19 6.13
CA GLN A 386 -26.09 14.02 4.76
C GLN A 386 -26.39 12.60 4.29
N GLY A 387 -27.00 12.48 3.10
CA GLY A 387 -27.19 11.22 2.40
C GLY A 387 -26.67 11.31 0.97
N THR A 388 -25.91 10.31 0.53
CA THR A 388 -25.41 10.19 -0.85
C THR A 388 -25.63 8.80 -1.38
N LEU A 389 -25.89 8.70 -2.68
CA LEU A 389 -26.08 7.44 -3.39
C LEU A 389 -25.44 7.54 -4.77
N ALA A 390 -24.76 6.49 -5.18
CA ALA A 390 -24.28 6.30 -6.54
C ALA A 390 -24.63 4.88 -7.01
N VAL A 391 -25.09 4.75 -8.24
CA VAL A 391 -25.54 3.48 -8.83
C VAL A 391 -24.92 3.30 -10.19
N GLY A 392 -24.20 2.22 -10.39
CA GLY A 392 -23.72 1.79 -11.70
C GLY A 392 -24.88 1.33 -12.56
N THR A 393 -25.03 1.94 -13.72
CA THR A 393 -26.10 1.65 -14.69
C THR A 393 -25.51 1.08 -15.98
N GLY A 394 -26.37 0.63 -16.89
CA GLY A 394 -25.95 0.22 -18.23
C GLY A 394 -25.16 1.31 -18.98
N TRP A 395 -24.56 0.95 -20.13
CA TRP A 395 -23.69 1.83 -20.95
C TRP A 395 -22.45 2.37 -20.24
N ASN A 396 -21.90 1.63 -19.28
CA ASN A 396 -20.75 2.04 -18.46
C ASN A 396 -20.94 3.39 -17.80
N SER A 397 -22.16 3.67 -17.34
CA SER A 397 -22.51 4.94 -16.71
C SER A 397 -22.81 4.76 -15.23
N THR A 398 -22.63 5.79 -14.45
CA THR A 398 -23.01 5.85 -13.04
C THR A 398 -23.84 7.11 -12.81
N LEU A 399 -25.01 6.96 -12.23
CA LEU A 399 -25.80 8.06 -11.70
C LEU A 399 -25.49 8.24 -10.24
N TYR A 400 -25.28 9.47 -9.80
CA TYR A 400 -25.03 9.76 -8.39
C TYR A 400 -25.68 11.06 -7.96
N GLY A 401 -25.95 11.15 -6.68
CA GLY A 401 -26.53 12.35 -6.10
C GLY A 401 -26.58 12.29 -4.58
N GLY A 402 -27.10 13.34 -3.98
CA GLY A 402 -27.20 13.42 -2.53
C GLY A 402 -27.96 14.64 -2.05
N LEU A 403 -28.29 14.60 -0.77
CA LEU A 403 -28.90 15.66 -0.01
C LEU A 403 -28.06 15.94 1.23
N MET A 404 -27.95 17.21 1.56
CA MET A 404 -27.32 17.67 2.82
C MET A 404 -28.23 18.73 3.43
N THR A 405 -28.54 18.58 4.72
CA THR A 405 -29.45 19.51 5.39
C THR A 405 -29.03 19.80 6.83
N SER A 406 -29.25 21.00 7.24
CA SER A 406 -29.12 21.54 8.58
C SER A 406 -30.25 22.53 8.83
N ASP A 407 -30.35 23.10 10.01
CA ASP A 407 -31.32 24.13 10.38
C ASP A 407 -31.28 25.39 9.49
N PHE A 408 -30.08 25.76 9.05
CA PHE A 408 -29.86 26.96 8.20
C PHE A 408 -29.34 26.64 6.80
N TYR A 409 -29.03 25.36 6.50
CA TYR A 409 -28.40 24.98 5.24
C TYR A 409 -29.10 23.80 4.57
N HIS A 410 -29.34 23.91 3.27
CA HIS A 410 -29.88 22.86 2.43
C HIS A 410 -29.12 22.79 1.12
N ALA A 411 -28.68 21.60 0.73
CA ALA A 411 -28.06 21.35 -0.57
C ALA A 411 -28.58 20.05 -1.19
N ALA A 412 -28.70 20.07 -2.51
CA ALA A 412 -29.02 18.92 -3.32
C ALA A 412 -28.06 18.85 -4.50
N ALA A 413 -27.55 17.65 -4.78
CA ALA A 413 -26.63 17.39 -5.87
C ALA A 413 -27.08 16.23 -6.73
N LEU A 414 -26.87 16.36 -8.04
CA LEU A 414 -27.06 15.29 -9.02
C LEU A 414 -25.89 15.29 -10.00
N GLY A 415 -25.45 14.10 -10.38
CA GLY A 415 -24.35 13.94 -11.32
C GLY A 415 -24.44 12.63 -12.08
N VAL A 416 -23.71 12.62 -13.19
CA VAL A 416 -23.54 11.44 -14.04
C VAL A 416 -22.06 11.29 -14.36
N SER A 417 -21.57 10.08 -14.32
CA SER A 417 -20.25 9.72 -14.83
C SER A 417 -20.37 8.61 -15.85
N ARG A 418 -19.46 8.59 -16.82
CA ARG A 418 -19.43 7.58 -17.87
C ARG A 418 -18.00 7.22 -18.24
N ASP A 419 -17.76 5.94 -18.37
CA ASP A 419 -16.55 5.42 -19.00
C ASP A 419 -16.78 5.33 -20.50
N MET A 420 -16.01 6.13 -21.26
CA MET A 420 -16.03 6.19 -22.72
C MET A 420 -14.94 5.28 -23.33
N GLY A 421 -14.42 4.33 -22.57
CA GLY A 421 -13.38 3.40 -22.98
C GLY A 421 -12.10 4.09 -23.41
N MET A 422 -11.75 4.02 -24.70
CA MET A 422 -10.52 4.64 -25.24
C MET A 422 -10.44 6.16 -25.04
N LEU A 423 -11.55 6.84 -24.84
CA LEU A 423 -11.59 8.28 -24.59
C LEU A 423 -11.45 8.64 -23.11
N GLY A 424 -11.43 7.64 -22.21
CA GLY A 424 -11.34 7.85 -20.76
C GLY A 424 -12.71 7.99 -20.09
N ALA A 425 -12.72 8.42 -18.83
CA ALA A 425 -13.93 8.60 -18.05
C ALA A 425 -14.21 10.08 -17.80
N MET A 426 -15.48 10.48 -17.87
CA MET A 426 -15.94 11.84 -17.62
C MET A 426 -17.08 11.83 -16.61
N ALA A 427 -17.11 12.83 -15.75
CA ALA A 427 -18.21 13.08 -14.83
C ALA A 427 -18.64 14.53 -14.90
N PHE A 428 -19.94 14.72 -14.79
CA PHE A 428 -20.58 16.05 -14.68
C PHE A 428 -21.53 16.04 -13.50
N ASP A 429 -21.44 17.05 -12.66
CA ASP A 429 -22.37 17.23 -11.54
C ASP A 429 -22.83 18.67 -11.35
N VAL A 430 -24.02 18.81 -10.81
CA VAL A 430 -24.65 20.06 -10.47
C VAL A 430 -25.12 19.99 -9.03
N THR A 431 -24.74 21.00 -8.24
CA THR A 431 -25.15 21.15 -6.84
C THR A 431 -25.85 22.47 -6.65
N ARG A 432 -27.01 22.45 -6.04
CA ARG A 432 -27.74 23.67 -5.59
C ARG A 432 -27.62 23.76 -4.08
N SER A 433 -27.29 24.95 -3.55
CA SER A 433 -27.33 25.19 -2.09
C SER A 433 -28.11 26.44 -1.74
N ARG A 434 -28.67 26.44 -0.53
CA ARG A 434 -29.29 27.58 0.14
C ARG A 434 -28.77 27.61 1.58
N ALA A 435 -28.28 28.78 2.01
CA ALA A 435 -27.69 28.98 3.33
C ALA A 435 -28.25 30.25 3.99
N GLY A 436 -28.66 30.17 5.23
CA GLY A 436 -28.92 31.33 6.09
C GLY A 436 -27.60 31.84 6.65
N ILE A 437 -27.25 33.10 6.34
CA ILE A 437 -25.95 33.67 6.73
C ILE A 437 -26.07 34.75 7.81
N ASP A 438 -27.30 35.16 8.13
CA ASP A 438 -27.68 36.13 9.18
C ASP A 438 -26.81 37.41 9.24
N GLN A 439 -26.38 37.91 8.08
CA GLN A 439 -25.59 39.12 7.97
C GLN A 439 -26.50 40.36 7.79
N PRO A 440 -26.08 41.57 8.25
CA PRO A 440 -26.83 42.79 8.03
C PRO A 440 -27.13 43.01 6.54
N GLY A 441 -28.43 43.09 6.20
CA GLY A 441 -28.88 43.27 4.83
C GLY A 441 -28.99 42.01 3.97
N GLN A 442 -28.58 40.85 4.46
CA GLN A 442 -28.66 39.58 3.73
C GLN A 442 -28.91 38.41 4.68
N SER A 443 -30.14 37.95 4.79
CA SER A 443 -30.51 36.83 5.68
C SER A 443 -30.20 35.46 5.09
N SER A 444 -30.21 35.32 3.76
CA SER A 444 -29.94 34.06 3.11
C SER A 444 -29.31 34.23 1.73
N VAL A 445 -28.51 33.26 1.31
CA VAL A 445 -27.91 33.17 -0.03
C VAL A 445 -28.33 31.84 -0.67
N GLN A 446 -28.41 31.82 -1.99
CA GLN A 446 -28.64 30.60 -2.75
C GLN A 446 -27.86 30.63 -4.06
N GLY A 447 -27.42 29.45 -4.51
CA GLY A 447 -26.67 29.38 -5.74
C GLY A 447 -26.49 27.95 -6.25
N MET A 448 -25.78 27.86 -7.35
CA MET A 448 -25.47 26.58 -8.02
C MET A 448 -23.97 26.44 -8.24
N SER A 449 -23.52 25.22 -8.20
CA SER A 449 -22.16 24.80 -8.53
C SER A 449 -22.21 23.76 -9.63
N TYR A 450 -21.35 23.88 -10.61
CA TYR A 450 -21.22 22.98 -11.74
C TYR A 450 -19.81 22.43 -11.75
N ALA A 451 -19.65 21.11 -11.87
CA ALA A 451 -18.34 20.49 -11.94
C ALA A 451 -18.25 19.53 -13.12
N ILE A 452 -17.10 19.54 -13.77
CA ILE A 452 -16.72 18.59 -14.81
C ILE A 452 -15.41 17.94 -14.36
N LYS A 453 -15.36 16.61 -14.38
CA LYS A 453 -14.17 15.83 -14.04
C LYS A 453 -13.86 14.89 -15.19
N TYR A 454 -12.58 14.76 -15.51
CA TYR A 454 -12.12 13.88 -16.57
C TYR A 454 -10.91 13.09 -16.08
N GLY A 455 -10.85 11.81 -16.39
CA GLY A 455 -9.73 10.95 -16.07
C GLY A 455 -9.49 9.90 -17.15
N LYS A 456 -8.23 9.63 -17.45
CA LYS A 456 -7.84 8.57 -18.38
C LYS A 456 -6.52 7.95 -17.93
N ALA A 457 -6.49 6.61 -17.88
CA ALA A 457 -5.27 5.83 -17.85
C ALA A 457 -5.01 5.30 -19.26
N PHE A 458 -3.86 5.63 -19.83
CA PHE A 458 -3.48 5.17 -21.17
C PHE A 458 -2.66 3.88 -21.05
N THR A 459 -2.88 2.94 -21.92
CA THR A 459 -2.07 1.71 -22.04
C THR A 459 -0.64 1.99 -22.49
N THR A 460 -0.37 3.16 -23.07
CA THR A 460 0.92 3.61 -23.60
C THR A 460 1.67 4.52 -22.64
N HIS A 461 1.87 4.10 -21.37
CA HIS A 461 2.74 4.83 -20.43
C HIS A 461 2.35 6.29 -20.11
N THR A 462 1.20 6.77 -20.57
CA THR A 462 0.66 8.08 -20.22
C THR A 462 -0.45 7.91 -19.21
N ASN A 463 -0.33 8.54 -18.05
CA ASN A 463 -1.38 8.61 -17.07
C ASN A 463 -1.83 10.06 -16.92
N LEU A 464 -2.86 10.45 -17.66
CA LEU A 464 -3.64 11.62 -17.31
C LEU A 464 -4.54 11.20 -16.17
N ARG A 465 -4.13 11.48 -14.94
CA ARG A 465 -4.83 10.95 -13.77
C ARG A 465 -6.13 11.68 -13.50
N PHE A 466 -6.14 13.01 -13.74
CA PHE A 466 -7.31 13.80 -13.41
C PHE A 466 -7.22 15.19 -14.04
N ALA A 467 -8.35 15.70 -14.55
CA ALA A 467 -8.58 17.10 -14.81
C ALA A 467 -9.99 17.45 -14.33
N GLY A 468 -10.15 18.47 -13.53
CA GLY A 468 -11.43 18.89 -12.98
C GLY A 468 -11.59 20.39 -13.03
N TYR A 469 -12.78 20.83 -13.38
CA TYR A 469 -13.18 22.22 -13.32
C TYR A 469 -14.50 22.34 -12.58
N ARG A 470 -14.55 23.22 -11.59
CA ARG A 470 -15.76 23.59 -10.86
C ARG A 470 -15.98 25.08 -10.98
N TYR A 471 -17.20 25.46 -11.29
CA TYR A 471 -17.68 26.86 -11.26
C TYR A 471 -18.88 26.96 -10.32
N SER A 472 -18.89 27.97 -9.47
CA SER A 472 -19.99 28.23 -8.55
C SER A 472 -20.47 29.67 -8.72
N THR A 473 -21.77 29.86 -8.68
CA THR A 473 -22.39 31.22 -8.70
C THR A 473 -22.10 31.92 -7.37
N ALA A 474 -22.22 33.24 -7.35
CA ALA A 474 -21.89 34.07 -6.19
C ALA A 474 -22.67 33.74 -4.91
N GLY A 475 -23.91 33.23 -5.07
CA GLY A 475 -24.73 32.81 -3.92
C GLY A 475 -24.51 31.38 -3.43
N TYR A 476 -23.72 30.55 -4.14
CA TYR A 476 -23.43 29.19 -3.73
C TYR A 476 -22.48 29.19 -2.53
N ARG A 477 -22.77 28.27 -1.58
CA ARG A 477 -21.88 27.97 -0.44
C ARG A 477 -21.74 26.46 -0.29
N ASP A 478 -20.54 25.99 -0.03
CA ASP A 478 -20.35 24.71 0.62
C ASP A 478 -20.73 24.83 2.12
N PHE A 479 -21.00 23.72 2.80
CA PHE A 479 -21.50 23.76 4.17
C PHE A 479 -20.52 24.44 5.15
N ASP A 480 -19.24 24.12 5.03
CA ASP A 480 -18.18 24.73 5.83
C ASP A 480 -18.05 26.23 5.61
N GLU A 481 -18.21 26.69 4.35
CA GLU A 481 -18.25 28.12 4.01
C GLU A 481 -19.46 28.82 4.63
N ALA A 482 -20.62 28.14 4.62
CA ALA A 482 -21.84 28.70 5.20
C ALA A 482 -21.74 28.86 6.71
N VAL A 483 -21.13 27.86 7.41
CA VAL A 483 -20.86 27.95 8.86
C VAL A 483 -19.87 29.07 9.15
N SER A 484 -18.74 29.15 8.44
CA SER A 484 -17.74 30.19 8.69
C SER A 484 -18.25 31.59 8.38
N GLN A 485 -19.07 31.76 7.34
CA GLN A 485 -19.68 33.07 7.00
C GLN A 485 -20.70 33.49 8.07
N ARG A 486 -21.52 32.56 8.56
CA ARG A 486 -22.53 32.82 9.60
C ARG A 486 -21.89 33.21 10.94
N SER A 487 -20.80 32.52 11.33
CA SER A 487 -20.07 32.80 12.57
C SER A 487 -19.14 34.01 12.50
N ASN A 488 -19.12 34.78 11.38
CA ASN A 488 -18.19 35.87 11.17
C ASN A 488 -16.72 35.49 11.44
N ASP A 489 -16.35 34.30 11.04
CA ASP A 489 -14.99 33.78 11.21
C ASP A 489 -14.05 34.55 10.26
N ASP A 490 -12.95 35.07 10.79
CA ASP A 490 -11.88 35.71 10.00
C ASP A 490 -11.26 34.76 8.93
N ALA A 491 -11.48 33.45 9.05
CA ALA A 491 -11.10 32.48 8.04
C ALA A 491 -11.97 32.49 6.78
N PHE A 492 -13.16 33.18 6.80
CA PHE A 492 -14.01 33.29 5.62
C PHE A 492 -13.43 34.28 4.60
N ARG A 493 -12.83 33.75 3.54
CA ARG A 493 -12.13 34.50 2.48
C ARG A 493 -13.02 34.86 1.28
N GLY A 494 -14.32 34.67 1.36
CA GLY A 494 -15.27 34.75 0.26
C GLY A 494 -15.68 33.35 -0.24
N SER A 495 -16.78 33.32 -1.02
CA SER A 495 -17.24 32.06 -1.61
C SER A 495 -16.39 31.65 -2.80
N ARG A 496 -16.08 30.36 -2.95
CA ARG A 496 -15.30 29.82 -4.07
C ARG A 496 -16.04 30.03 -5.38
N ARG A 497 -15.40 30.76 -6.32
CA ARG A 497 -15.92 31.03 -7.64
C ARG A 497 -15.60 29.94 -8.64
N SER A 498 -14.33 29.63 -8.77
CA SER A 498 -13.89 28.61 -9.72
C SER A 498 -12.69 27.84 -9.17
N ARG A 499 -12.59 26.58 -9.51
CA ARG A 499 -11.48 25.70 -9.19
C ARG A 499 -11.12 24.88 -10.40
N LEU A 500 -9.86 24.96 -10.82
CA LEU A 500 -9.27 24.15 -11.88
C LEU A 500 -8.19 23.27 -11.27
N GLU A 501 -8.22 22.00 -11.59
CA GLU A 501 -7.20 21.02 -11.19
C GLU A 501 -6.82 20.18 -12.39
N ALA A 502 -5.54 19.91 -12.57
CA ALA A 502 -5.03 18.98 -13.56
C ALA A 502 -3.76 18.29 -13.06
N SER A 503 -3.67 16.98 -13.26
CA SER A 503 -2.47 16.20 -12.96
C SER A 503 -2.20 15.22 -14.10
N ILE A 504 -1.05 15.38 -14.73
CA ILE A 504 -0.58 14.58 -15.87
C ILE A 504 0.72 13.93 -15.47
N HIS A 505 0.83 12.64 -15.68
CA HIS A 505 2.09 11.92 -15.58
C HIS A 505 2.31 11.11 -16.86
N GLN A 506 3.41 11.36 -17.52
CA GLN A 506 3.80 10.74 -18.78
C GLN A 506 5.16 10.05 -18.64
N ARG A 507 5.21 8.75 -18.91
CA ARG A 507 6.48 8.07 -19.12
C ARG A 507 6.90 8.24 -20.59
N ILE A 508 8.11 8.72 -20.81
CA ILE A 508 8.71 8.95 -22.15
C ILE A 508 9.79 7.89 -22.34
N GLY A 509 9.44 6.85 -23.11
CA GLY A 509 10.30 5.68 -23.24
C GLY A 509 10.54 4.95 -21.91
N ALA A 510 11.62 4.16 -21.82
CA ALA A 510 11.93 3.34 -20.64
C ALA A 510 12.63 4.11 -19.51
N ARG A 511 13.16 5.32 -19.78
CA ARG A 511 14.11 5.99 -18.88
C ARG A 511 13.71 7.38 -18.43
N SER A 512 12.65 7.93 -18.99
CA SER A 512 12.26 9.31 -18.70
C SER A 512 10.79 9.41 -18.30
N SER A 513 10.46 10.39 -17.47
CA SER A 513 9.07 10.72 -17.10
C SER A 513 8.89 12.21 -16.94
N VAL A 514 7.68 12.67 -17.25
CA VAL A 514 7.20 14.04 -17.03
C VAL A 514 6.00 14.00 -16.15
N GLY A 515 5.99 14.84 -15.12
CA GLY A 515 4.83 15.09 -14.26
C GLY A 515 4.46 16.58 -14.31
N LEU A 516 3.17 16.87 -14.42
CA LEU A 516 2.62 18.20 -14.34
C LEU A 516 1.41 18.20 -13.42
N THR A 517 1.40 19.09 -12.44
CA THR A 517 0.24 19.34 -11.58
C THR A 517 -0.06 20.82 -11.59
N LEU A 518 -1.32 21.15 -11.83
CA LEU A 518 -1.85 22.50 -11.83
C LEU A 518 -3.08 22.55 -10.93
N SER A 519 -3.15 23.56 -10.07
CA SER A 519 -4.33 23.89 -9.29
C SER A 519 -4.50 25.42 -9.26
N GLN A 520 -5.73 25.88 -9.51
CA GLN A 520 -6.07 27.29 -9.45
C GLN A 520 -7.45 27.44 -8.81
N GLN A 521 -7.59 28.34 -7.86
CA GLN A 521 -8.85 28.62 -7.17
C GLN A 521 -9.03 30.12 -7.01
N ASN A 522 -10.21 30.61 -7.36
CA ASN A 522 -10.62 32.01 -7.25
C ASN A 522 -11.87 32.13 -6.40
N TYR A 523 -12.08 33.32 -5.82
CA TYR A 523 -13.19 33.60 -4.91
C TYR A 523 -14.06 34.77 -5.42
N TRP A 524 -15.34 34.78 -5.02
CA TRP A 524 -16.24 35.89 -5.22
C TRP A 524 -16.02 36.96 -4.16
N GLY A 525 -16.08 38.24 -4.56
CA GLY A 525 -15.95 39.35 -3.64
C GLY A 525 -14.55 39.49 -3.01
N SER A 526 -13.55 38.83 -3.57
CA SER A 526 -12.16 38.89 -3.11
C SER A 526 -11.22 38.76 -4.30
N ASP A 527 -10.13 39.51 -4.28
CA ASP A 527 -9.04 39.39 -5.25
C ASP A 527 -8.08 38.26 -4.90
N ILE A 528 -8.45 37.41 -3.93
CA ILE A 528 -7.65 36.25 -3.51
C ILE A 528 -7.66 35.24 -4.63
N GLU A 529 -6.48 34.94 -5.13
CA GLU A 529 -6.22 33.84 -6.04
C GLU A 529 -5.23 32.88 -5.40
N GLN A 530 -5.57 31.60 -5.38
CA GLN A 530 -4.66 30.54 -5.02
C GLN A 530 -4.28 29.78 -6.29
N ARG A 531 -2.99 29.75 -6.61
CA ARG A 531 -2.47 29.02 -7.78
C ARG A 531 -1.28 28.18 -7.34
N GLN A 532 -1.29 26.96 -7.77
CA GLN A 532 -0.18 26.04 -7.60
C GLN A 532 0.14 25.38 -8.93
N PHE A 533 1.40 25.42 -9.29
CA PHE A 533 1.96 24.75 -10.45
C PHE A 533 3.16 23.93 -10.01
N GLN A 534 3.24 22.70 -10.48
CA GLN A 534 4.41 21.82 -10.27
C GLN A 534 4.72 21.11 -11.57
N PHE A 535 5.95 21.18 -11.99
CA PHE A 535 6.48 20.47 -13.13
C PHE A 535 7.69 19.64 -12.69
N ASN A 536 7.75 18.40 -13.15
CA ASN A 536 8.82 17.46 -12.85
C ASN A 536 9.21 16.72 -14.12
N PHE A 537 10.49 16.77 -14.48
CA PHE A 537 11.05 15.94 -15.54
C PHE A 537 12.17 15.11 -14.95
N ASN A 538 12.05 13.81 -15.04
CA ASN A 538 13.04 12.86 -14.55
C ASN A 538 13.56 12.02 -15.69
N THR A 539 14.90 11.85 -15.79
CA THR A 539 15.52 10.96 -16.76
C THR A 539 16.74 10.26 -16.16
N HIS A 540 16.90 9.00 -16.53
CA HIS A 540 18.02 8.18 -16.10
C HIS A 540 18.87 7.80 -17.30
N ARG A 541 20.16 8.19 -17.29
CA ARG A 541 21.08 7.89 -18.38
C ARG A 541 22.47 7.58 -17.84
N ALA A 542 23.07 6.49 -18.31
CA ALA A 542 24.40 6.03 -17.91
C ALA A 542 24.59 5.91 -16.38
N GLY A 543 23.60 5.40 -15.67
CA GLY A 543 23.67 5.29 -14.21
C GLY A 543 23.33 6.58 -13.45
N ILE A 544 23.25 7.73 -14.12
CA ILE A 544 23.00 9.04 -13.52
C ILE A 544 21.51 9.40 -13.68
N THR A 545 20.91 9.88 -12.62
CA THR A 545 19.53 10.41 -12.62
C THR A 545 19.57 11.93 -12.66
N TYR A 546 18.87 12.51 -13.62
CA TYR A 546 18.66 13.95 -13.77
C TYR A 546 17.21 14.26 -13.47
N ASN A 547 16.96 15.14 -12.53
CA ASN A 547 15.63 15.62 -12.18
C ASN A 547 15.58 17.13 -12.33
N PHE A 548 14.79 17.61 -13.29
CA PHE A 548 14.45 19.02 -13.43
C PHE A 548 13.07 19.25 -12.84
N TYR A 549 12.94 20.25 -11.97
CA TYR A 549 11.66 20.61 -11.37
C TYR A 549 11.42 22.11 -11.43
N ALA A 550 10.16 22.47 -11.53
CA ALA A 550 9.69 23.83 -11.41
C ALA A 550 8.41 23.85 -10.58
N SER A 551 8.34 24.72 -9.63
CA SER A 551 7.14 24.93 -8.82
C SER A 551 6.83 26.42 -8.68
N GLN A 552 5.54 26.73 -8.63
CA GLN A 552 5.04 28.05 -8.31
C GLN A 552 3.87 27.90 -7.36
N SER A 553 3.92 28.59 -6.24
CA SER A 553 2.79 28.75 -5.33
C SER A 553 2.48 30.25 -5.21
N LEU A 554 1.26 30.60 -5.53
CA LEU A 554 0.74 31.96 -5.43
C LEU A 554 -0.43 31.94 -4.44
N SER A 555 -0.28 32.64 -3.34
CA SER A 555 -1.38 32.90 -2.40
C SER A 555 -1.41 34.38 -2.11
N VAL A 556 -2.37 35.08 -2.66
CA VAL A 556 -2.51 36.55 -2.56
C VAL A 556 -2.96 37.01 -1.16
N ALA A 557 -3.42 36.08 -0.30
CA ALA A 557 -3.86 36.41 1.07
C ALA A 557 -2.74 36.76 2.05
N SER A 558 -1.50 36.50 1.69
CA SER A 558 -0.32 36.92 2.47
C SER A 558 0.48 37.90 1.64
N ASN A 559 0.90 39.01 2.22
CA ASN A 559 1.87 39.95 1.67
C ASN A 559 3.24 39.31 1.33
N ARG A 560 3.30 37.99 1.31
CA ARG A 560 4.43 37.13 0.94
C ARG A 560 4.25 36.74 -0.51
N GLY A 561 5.08 37.35 -1.35
CA GLY A 561 5.06 37.23 -2.80
C GLY A 561 5.04 35.82 -3.36
N ASN A 562 4.86 35.78 -4.64
CA ASN A 562 4.93 34.64 -5.54
C ASN A 562 6.17 33.76 -5.27
N ASP A 563 5.99 32.59 -4.65
CA ASP A 563 7.06 31.63 -4.44
C ASP A 563 7.25 30.80 -5.72
N ARG A 564 8.30 31.14 -6.47
CA ARG A 564 8.70 30.41 -7.68
C ARG A 564 10.00 29.68 -7.39
N GLN A 565 10.07 28.44 -7.74
CA GLN A 565 11.25 27.60 -7.59
C GLN A 565 11.54 26.85 -8.88
N PHE A 566 12.79 26.86 -9.29
CA PHE A 566 13.32 26.05 -10.38
C PHE A 566 14.53 25.30 -9.85
N GLY A 567 14.70 24.07 -10.24
CA GLY A 567 15.87 23.34 -9.84
C GLY A 567 16.25 22.19 -10.76
N LEU A 568 17.51 21.85 -10.70
CA LEU A 568 18.11 20.71 -11.34
C LEU A 568 18.82 19.89 -10.27
N SER A 569 18.43 18.64 -10.14
CA SER A 569 19.09 17.65 -9.28
C SER A 569 19.77 16.60 -10.14
N ILE A 570 21.04 16.36 -9.90
CA ILE A 570 21.85 15.34 -10.60
C ILE A 570 22.31 14.35 -9.54
N SER A 571 21.83 13.12 -9.60
CA SER A 571 22.16 12.08 -8.65
C SER A 571 22.90 10.93 -9.32
N MET A 572 24.05 10.58 -8.76
CA MET A 572 24.93 9.55 -9.23
C MET A 572 25.12 8.49 -8.16
N PRO A 573 24.83 7.21 -8.46
CA PRO A 573 25.14 6.12 -7.54
C PRO A 573 26.65 5.97 -7.38
N LEU A 574 27.10 5.70 -6.16
CA LEU A 574 28.49 5.45 -5.86
C LEU A 574 28.68 3.95 -5.64
N ASP A 575 29.69 3.40 -6.29
CA ASP A 575 30.07 1.99 -6.11
C ASP A 575 30.98 1.86 -4.87
N THR A 576 30.35 1.88 -3.71
CA THR A 576 31.04 1.76 -2.41
C THR A 576 30.81 0.39 -1.75
N GLY A 577 30.25 -0.58 -2.49
CA GLY A 577 29.78 -1.85 -1.95
C GLY A 577 28.50 -1.74 -1.13
N HIS A 578 27.95 -0.52 -0.99
CA HIS A 578 26.72 -0.20 -0.27
C HIS A 578 25.88 0.74 -1.14
N SER A 579 24.57 0.76 -0.92
CA SER A 579 23.68 1.69 -1.62
C SER A 579 23.98 3.13 -1.19
N SER A 580 24.74 3.85 -2.00
CA SER A 580 25.12 5.25 -1.72
C SER A 580 24.95 6.09 -2.99
N ASN A 581 24.55 7.34 -2.82
CA ASN A 581 24.35 8.29 -3.92
C ASN A 581 24.99 9.63 -3.58
N ALA A 582 25.70 10.22 -4.53
CA ALA A 582 26.08 11.61 -4.50
C ALA A 582 25.09 12.42 -5.33
N THR A 583 24.63 13.55 -4.80
CA THR A 583 23.66 14.40 -5.49
C THR A 583 24.14 15.85 -5.48
N LEU A 584 24.05 16.50 -6.63
CA LEU A 584 24.21 17.93 -6.81
C LEU A 584 22.85 18.55 -7.11
N ASP A 585 22.41 19.46 -6.24
CA ASP A 585 21.19 20.23 -6.43
C ASP A 585 21.51 21.69 -6.72
N LEU A 586 20.96 22.20 -7.81
CA LEU A 586 21.00 23.60 -8.18
C LEU A 586 19.57 24.13 -8.14
N GLN A 587 19.31 25.11 -7.30
CA GLN A 587 17.97 25.65 -7.09
C GLN A 587 17.99 27.17 -7.24
N SER A 588 16.95 27.71 -7.88
CA SER A 588 16.69 29.13 -7.97
C SER A 588 15.25 29.40 -7.50
N SER A 589 15.08 30.28 -6.56
CA SER A 589 13.79 30.86 -6.17
C SER A 589 13.79 32.36 -6.45
N ALA A 590 12.65 33.04 -6.26
CA ALA A 590 12.46 34.45 -6.67
C ALA A 590 13.60 35.41 -6.22
N ASN A 591 14.21 35.14 -5.05
CA ASN A 591 15.26 35.99 -4.47
C ASN A 591 16.47 35.20 -3.94
N ARG A 592 16.60 33.91 -4.24
CA ARG A 592 17.67 33.07 -3.75
C ARG A 592 18.13 32.07 -4.80
N HIS A 593 19.45 31.89 -4.87
CA HIS A 593 20.07 30.81 -5.61
C HIS A 593 20.80 29.92 -4.62
N SER A 594 20.47 28.63 -4.64
CA SER A 594 21.07 27.63 -3.76
C SER A 594 21.82 26.57 -4.58
N GLN A 595 22.99 26.23 -4.10
CA GLN A 595 23.78 25.11 -4.59
C GLN A 595 24.03 24.16 -3.43
N ARG A 596 23.73 22.89 -3.62
CA ARG A 596 23.90 21.86 -2.59
C ARG A 596 24.58 20.64 -3.16
N GLY A 597 25.63 20.19 -2.49
CA GLY A 597 26.19 18.85 -2.66
C GLY A 597 25.75 17.96 -1.51
N SER A 598 25.27 16.77 -1.79
CA SER A 598 24.86 15.83 -0.76
C SER A 598 25.34 14.41 -1.04
N LEU A 599 25.56 13.67 0.05
CA LEU A 599 25.87 12.24 0.07
C LEU A 599 24.83 11.55 0.92
N SER A 600 24.18 10.56 0.39
CA SER A 600 23.18 9.77 1.12
C SER A 600 23.36 8.29 0.83
N GLY A 601 22.97 7.45 1.76
CA GLY A 601 23.05 6.02 1.57
C GLY A 601 22.45 5.23 2.71
N SER A 602 22.54 3.91 2.55
CA SER A 602 22.11 2.97 3.57
C SER A 602 23.18 1.92 3.86
N LEU A 603 23.23 1.49 5.11
CA LEU A 603 24.19 0.52 5.64
C LEU A 603 23.42 -0.59 6.39
N TYR A 604 24.09 -1.71 6.65
CA TYR A 604 23.56 -2.81 7.46
C TYR A 604 22.18 -3.28 6.98
N GLU A 605 22.08 -3.66 5.71
CA GLU A 605 20.83 -4.16 5.10
C GLU A 605 19.68 -3.13 5.19
N ASN A 606 20.00 -1.87 4.93
CA ASN A 606 19.07 -0.73 4.97
C ASN A 606 18.55 -0.36 6.37
N ARG A 607 19.16 -0.87 7.45
CA ARG A 607 18.78 -0.50 8.82
C ARG A 607 19.33 0.85 9.28
N VAL A 608 20.46 1.26 8.75
CA VAL A 608 21.02 2.60 9.01
C VAL A 608 20.97 3.40 7.72
N ASN A 609 20.33 4.54 7.74
CA ASN A 609 20.40 5.52 6.65
C ASN A 609 21.19 6.74 7.11
N TYR A 610 21.91 7.36 6.20
CA TYR A 610 22.67 8.58 6.47
C TYR A 610 22.48 9.59 5.35
N HIS A 611 22.57 10.86 5.71
CA HIS A 611 22.55 11.98 4.79
C HIS A 611 23.50 13.08 5.28
N ALA A 612 24.43 13.46 4.45
CA ALA A 612 25.33 14.59 4.71
C ALA A 612 25.19 15.59 3.56
N SER A 613 25.11 16.88 3.82
CA SER A 613 25.04 17.88 2.77
C SER A 613 25.77 19.17 3.15
N LEU A 614 26.25 19.84 2.12
CA LEU A 614 26.80 21.20 2.16
C LEU A 614 25.98 22.05 1.21
N SER A 615 25.48 23.20 1.67
CA SER A 615 24.75 24.15 0.85
C SER A 615 25.36 25.55 0.92
N ASN A 616 25.20 26.27 -0.18
CA ASN A 616 25.60 27.66 -0.30
C ASN A 616 24.46 28.43 -0.98
N ASP A 617 23.85 29.36 -0.24
CA ASP A 617 22.74 30.17 -0.71
C ASP A 617 23.22 31.59 -0.97
N ASP A 618 23.15 32.07 -2.22
CA ASP A 618 23.57 33.42 -2.66
C ASP A 618 24.98 33.85 -2.22
N GLY A 619 25.88 32.86 -1.99
CA GLY A 619 27.25 33.11 -1.54
C GLY A 619 27.42 33.70 -0.17
N LYS A 620 26.33 33.87 0.60
CA LYS A 620 26.34 34.49 1.94
C LYS A 620 25.85 33.55 3.05
N GLN A 621 24.97 32.65 2.77
CA GLN A 621 24.45 31.70 3.76
C GLN A 621 24.94 30.28 3.40
N GLN A 622 25.93 29.84 4.14
CA GLN A 622 26.45 28.49 4.01
C GLN A 622 25.89 27.65 5.14
N SER A 623 25.55 26.40 4.83
CA SER A 623 25.16 25.43 5.84
C SER A 623 25.74 24.06 5.56
N ALA A 624 26.03 23.34 6.63
CA ALA A 624 26.39 21.93 6.63
C ALA A 624 25.36 21.17 7.44
N SER A 625 24.89 20.05 6.92
CA SER A 625 23.98 19.19 7.66
C SER A 625 24.44 17.74 7.65
N LEU A 626 24.19 17.07 8.77
CA LEU A 626 24.37 15.63 8.95
C LEU A 626 23.12 15.06 9.60
N ALA A 627 22.58 14.00 9.04
CA ALA A 627 21.46 13.26 9.60
C ALA A 627 21.71 11.77 9.51
N ALA A 628 21.24 11.03 10.50
CA ALA A 628 21.25 9.58 10.51
C ALA A 628 19.91 9.06 11.04
N GLY A 629 19.49 7.93 10.49
CA GLY A 629 18.32 7.18 10.95
C GLY A 629 18.69 5.74 11.20
N TYR A 630 18.05 5.14 12.19
CA TYR A 630 18.23 3.73 12.54
C TYR A 630 16.87 3.05 12.66
N GLN A 631 16.69 2.00 11.88
CA GLN A 631 15.51 1.13 11.93
C GLN A 631 15.79 -0.03 12.87
N ALA A 632 15.40 0.12 14.14
CA ALA A 632 15.40 -0.98 15.09
C ALA A 632 14.17 -1.89 14.88
N PRO A 633 14.19 -3.15 15.34
CA PRO A 633 13.03 -4.04 15.30
C PRO A 633 11.81 -3.48 16.06
N PHE A 634 12.03 -2.60 17.03
CA PHE A 634 11.01 -2.06 17.92
C PHE A 634 10.69 -0.57 17.69
N ALA A 635 11.49 0.16 16.90
CA ALA A 635 11.28 1.58 16.61
C ALA A 635 12.16 2.08 15.46
N SER A 636 11.77 3.18 14.86
CA SER A 636 12.62 4.01 14.00
C SER A 636 13.11 5.20 14.77
N LEU A 637 14.41 5.45 14.75
CA LEU A 637 15.07 6.57 15.44
C LEU A 637 15.79 7.44 14.42
N GLY A 638 15.76 8.75 14.58
CA GLY A 638 16.48 9.66 13.71
C GLY A 638 17.04 10.86 14.46
N ALA A 639 18.18 11.31 14.03
CA ALA A 639 18.80 12.52 14.54
C ALA A 639 19.45 13.31 13.40
N GLY A 640 19.49 14.64 13.54
CA GLY A 640 20.11 15.49 12.54
C GLY A 640 20.64 16.78 13.19
N VAL A 641 21.72 17.29 12.64
CA VAL A 641 22.28 18.57 12.99
C VAL A 641 22.52 19.37 11.71
N THR A 642 22.13 20.64 11.72
CA THR A 642 22.43 21.59 10.66
C THR A 642 23.14 22.79 11.29
N GLN A 643 24.29 23.15 10.76
CA GLN A 643 25.06 24.33 11.15
C GLN A 643 25.07 25.31 9.99
N GLY A 644 24.40 26.41 10.14
CA GLY A 644 24.50 27.57 9.26
C GLY A 644 25.41 28.65 9.78
N ASN A 645 25.59 29.76 9.04
CA ASN A 645 26.38 30.91 9.44
C ASN A 645 25.81 31.57 10.71
N ASP A 646 24.48 31.71 10.77
CA ASP A 646 23.82 32.47 11.84
C ASP A 646 22.94 31.59 12.72
N TYR A 647 22.85 30.29 12.45
CA TYR A 647 22.02 29.37 13.21
C TYR A 647 22.63 27.98 13.33
N ARG A 648 22.22 27.28 14.38
CA ARG A 648 22.43 25.83 14.56
C ARG A 648 21.10 25.21 14.89
N SER A 649 20.72 24.19 14.12
CA SER A 649 19.50 23.39 14.36
C SER A 649 19.86 21.95 14.67
N THR A 650 19.28 21.40 15.72
CA THR A 650 19.38 19.98 16.09
C THR A 650 18.00 19.41 16.13
N SER A 651 17.79 18.29 15.48
CA SER A 651 16.50 17.59 15.44
C SER A 651 16.65 16.12 15.83
N VAL A 652 15.68 15.62 16.57
CA VAL A 652 15.55 14.20 16.90
C VAL A 652 14.13 13.76 16.60
N ASN A 653 13.98 12.54 16.16
CA ASN A 653 12.67 11.95 15.94
C ASN A 653 12.69 10.46 16.29
N ALA A 654 11.55 9.98 16.78
CA ALA A 654 11.33 8.57 17.03
C ALA A 654 9.90 8.19 16.62
N SER A 655 9.75 7.01 16.07
CA SER A 655 8.43 6.45 15.77
C SER A 655 8.41 4.95 16.00
N GLY A 656 7.26 4.43 16.38
CA GLY A 656 7.09 3.00 16.63
C GLY A 656 5.69 2.71 17.15
N ALA A 657 5.52 1.49 17.63
CA ALA A 657 4.25 1.06 18.19
C ALA A 657 4.41 0.17 19.40
N LEU A 658 3.40 0.19 20.25
CA LEU A 658 3.16 -0.79 21.31
C LEU A 658 1.89 -1.53 20.97
N LEU A 659 1.89 -2.84 21.08
CA LEU A 659 0.71 -3.71 21.01
C LEU A 659 0.55 -4.44 22.34
N LEU A 660 -0.61 -4.30 22.98
CA LEU A 660 -1.05 -5.04 24.16
C LEU A 660 -2.02 -6.13 23.71
N HIS A 661 -1.75 -7.37 24.05
CA HIS A 661 -2.60 -8.54 23.79
C HIS A 661 -2.62 -9.48 25.01
N ALA A 662 -3.33 -10.59 24.91
CA ALA A 662 -3.53 -11.48 26.07
C ALA A 662 -2.22 -12.01 26.67
N ASP A 663 -1.19 -12.21 25.83
CA ASP A 663 0.08 -12.82 26.24
C ASP A 663 1.17 -11.77 26.58
N GLY A 664 0.85 -10.46 26.52
CA GLY A 664 1.76 -9.39 26.93
C GLY A 664 1.80 -8.14 26.08
N ILE A 665 2.93 -7.45 26.12
CA ILE A 665 3.19 -6.21 25.39
C ILE A 665 4.31 -6.45 24.40
N GLU A 666 4.07 -6.04 23.14
CA GLU A 666 5.06 -6.11 22.06
C GLU A 666 5.38 -4.73 21.53
N PHE A 667 6.65 -4.51 21.22
CA PHE A 667 7.13 -3.30 20.57
C PHE A 667 7.41 -3.60 19.11
N GLY A 668 7.11 -2.66 18.22
CA GLY A 668 7.33 -2.82 16.80
C GLY A 668 7.50 -1.50 16.04
N PRO A 669 7.66 -1.58 14.72
CA PRO A 669 7.65 -0.41 13.87
C PRO A 669 6.27 0.26 13.91
N ASN A 670 6.15 1.42 13.27
CA ASN A 670 4.85 2.07 13.12
C ASN A 670 3.87 1.12 12.41
N LEU A 671 2.70 0.92 13.01
CA LEU A 671 1.69 -0.03 12.55
C LEU A 671 0.63 0.67 11.70
N GLY A 672 0.16 -0.01 10.67
CA GLY A 672 -1.05 0.37 9.96
C GLY A 672 -2.32 0.03 10.75
N ASP A 673 -3.48 0.19 10.10
CA ASP A 673 -4.76 -0.15 10.72
C ASP A 673 -4.96 -1.65 10.89
N THR A 674 -4.48 -2.44 9.92
CA THR A 674 -4.63 -3.90 9.86
C THR A 674 -3.23 -4.54 9.91
N ILE A 675 -2.99 -5.39 10.88
CA ILE A 675 -1.66 -5.88 11.24
C ILE A 675 -1.66 -7.37 11.58
N ALA A 676 -0.48 -7.99 11.58
CA ALA A 676 -0.31 -9.32 12.17
C ALA A 676 0.62 -9.31 13.38
N LEU A 677 0.26 -10.10 14.37
CA LEU A 677 1.11 -10.55 15.46
C LEU A 677 1.59 -11.95 15.09
N VAL A 678 2.84 -12.05 14.68
CA VAL A 678 3.50 -13.30 14.33
C VAL A 678 4.12 -13.90 15.59
N GLU A 679 3.82 -15.17 15.85
CA GLU A 679 4.37 -15.92 16.97
C GLU A 679 5.15 -17.13 16.45
N VAL A 680 6.39 -17.24 16.85
CA VAL A 680 7.27 -18.41 16.67
C VAL A 680 7.79 -18.77 18.05
N PRO A 681 7.11 -19.66 18.79
CA PRO A 681 7.40 -19.92 20.19
C PRO A 681 8.87 -20.21 20.44
N ASP A 682 9.42 -19.59 21.49
CA ASP A 682 10.79 -19.76 21.97
C ASP A 682 11.90 -19.60 20.92
N THR A 683 11.58 -18.95 19.78
CA THR A 683 12.52 -18.77 18.68
C THR A 683 12.74 -17.28 18.38
N PRO A 684 13.74 -16.64 19.00
CA PRO A 684 14.07 -15.24 18.74
C PRO A 684 14.84 -15.07 17.41
N GLY A 685 14.73 -13.87 16.82
CA GLY A 685 15.54 -13.48 15.67
C GLY A 685 15.01 -13.94 14.30
N VAL A 686 13.88 -14.63 14.24
CA VAL A 686 13.24 -15.02 12.98
C VAL A 686 12.74 -13.79 12.25
N GLY A 687 13.19 -13.56 11.03
CA GLY A 687 12.75 -12.47 10.19
C GLY A 687 11.40 -12.77 9.54
N ILE A 688 10.68 -11.72 9.14
CA ILE A 688 9.45 -11.82 8.36
C ILE A 688 9.73 -11.29 6.94
N GLN A 689 9.35 -12.05 5.92
CA GLN A 689 9.45 -11.60 4.53
C GLN A 689 8.57 -10.35 4.32
N ASN A 690 9.02 -9.43 3.48
CA ASN A 690 8.34 -8.18 3.16
C ASN A 690 8.12 -7.22 4.35
N ALA A 691 8.78 -7.47 5.49
CA ALA A 691 8.77 -6.60 6.66
C ALA A 691 10.23 -6.29 7.08
N THR A 692 10.81 -5.26 6.44
CA THR A 692 12.22 -4.91 6.63
C THR A 692 12.53 -4.62 8.10
N GLY A 693 13.54 -5.32 8.63
CA GLY A 693 14.01 -5.12 10.00
C GLY A 693 13.15 -5.76 11.09
N VAL A 694 11.99 -6.31 10.75
CA VAL A 694 11.09 -6.99 11.70
C VAL A 694 11.61 -8.39 11.98
N ARG A 695 11.80 -8.70 13.25
CA ARG A 695 12.27 -10.02 13.74
C ARG A 695 11.55 -10.37 15.04
N THR A 696 11.40 -11.65 15.30
CA THR A 696 10.87 -12.14 16.58
C THR A 696 11.79 -11.72 17.74
N ASN A 697 11.15 -11.27 18.82
CA ASN A 697 11.83 -10.91 20.06
C ASN A 697 12.21 -12.16 20.90
N SER A 698 12.67 -11.95 22.13
CA SER A 698 13.08 -13.04 23.04
C SER A 698 11.94 -14.01 23.41
N ARG A 699 10.67 -13.60 23.24
CA ARG A 699 9.49 -14.44 23.48
C ARG A 699 8.92 -15.05 22.20
N GLY A 700 9.58 -14.83 21.04
CA GLY A 700 9.14 -15.34 19.76
C GLY A 700 8.06 -14.49 19.06
N TYR A 701 7.76 -13.26 19.50
CA TYR A 701 6.76 -12.39 18.89
C TYR A 701 7.39 -11.36 17.95
N ALA A 702 6.72 -11.09 16.83
CA ALA A 702 7.04 -10.01 15.91
C ALA A 702 5.77 -9.34 15.37
N LEU A 703 5.85 -8.01 15.09
CA LEU A 703 4.73 -7.24 14.56
C LEU A 703 4.93 -6.98 13.08
N MET A 704 4.08 -7.56 12.24
CA MET A 704 4.00 -7.24 10.81
C MET A 704 3.09 -6.03 10.61
N PRO A 705 3.62 -4.87 10.12
CA PRO A 705 2.94 -3.59 10.26
C PRO A 705 1.75 -3.38 9.32
N TYR A 706 1.67 -4.12 8.22
CA TYR A 706 0.66 -3.90 7.18
C TYR A 706 0.11 -5.19 6.64
N LEU A 707 -1.22 -5.33 6.69
CA LEU A 707 -1.99 -6.32 5.95
C LEU A 707 -3.07 -5.60 5.14
N ARG A 708 -3.39 -6.13 3.96
CA ARG A 708 -4.49 -5.63 3.13
C ARG A 708 -5.81 -6.21 3.64
N PRO A 709 -6.76 -5.38 4.11
CA PRO A 709 -8.03 -5.89 4.60
C PRO A 709 -8.83 -6.55 3.48
N TYR A 710 -9.61 -7.57 3.86
CA TYR A 710 -10.48 -8.36 2.98
C TYR A 710 -9.77 -9.02 1.79
N ARG A 711 -8.45 -9.25 1.90
CA ARG A 711 -7.61 -9.90 0.89
C ARG A 711 -6.78 -11.00 1.51
N TYR A 712 -6.37 -11.93 0.66
CA TYR A 712 -5.35 -12.91 1.04
C TYR A 712 -4.01 -12.22 1.25
N ASN A 713 -3.43 -12.40 2.43
CA ASN A 713 -2.12 -11.90 2.79
C ASN A 713 -1.21 -13.08 3.13
N PRO A 714 -0.13 -13.30 2.38
CA PRO A 714 0.88 -14.28 2.77
C PRO A 714 1.75 -13.71 3.90
N ILE A 715 1.93 -14.48 4.96
CA ILE A 715 2.88 -14.23 6.04
C ILE A 715 3.93 -15.32 5.94
N ALA A 716 5.14 -14.98 5.56
CA ALA A 716 6.24 -15.94 5.38
C ALA A 716 7.44 -15.56 6.24
N LEU A 717 8.05 -16.56 6.86
CA LEU A 717 9.23 -16.41 7.70
C LEU A 717 10.50 -16.46 6.85
N GLN A 718 11.53 -15.74 7.28
CA GLN A 718 12.89 -15.85 6.75
C GLN A 718 13.63 -16.93 7.55
N THR A 719 13.78 -18.11 6.96
CA THR A 719 14.39 -19.28 7.61
C THR A 719 15.88 -19.46 7.28
N ASP A 720 16.40 -18.65 6.36
CA ASP A 720 17.79 -18.72 5.86
C ASP A 720 18.87 -18.43 6.93
N ARG A 721 18.47 -17.80 8.03
CA ARG A 721 19.38 -17.43 9.14
C ARG A 721 19.11 -18.18 10.45
N LEU A 722 18.26 -19.18 10.40
CA LEU A 722 17.99 -20.01 11.57
C LEU A 722 19.16 -20.96 11.84
N GLY A 723 19.44 -21.19 13.12
CA GLY A 723 20.42 -22.19 13.50
C GLY A 723 19.98 -23.61 13.08
N PRO A 724 20.92 -24.53 12.94
CA PRO A 724 20.63 -25.91 12.55
C PRO A 724 19.77 -26.66 13.58
N GLU A 725 19.63 -26.10 14.78
CA GLU A 725 18.84 -26.65 15.88
C GLU A 725 17.36 -26.27 15.82
N VAL A 726 16.98 -25.35 14.93
CA VAL A 726 15.58 -24.89 14.80
C VAL A 726 14.94 -25.54 13.59
N GLU A 727 13.81 -26.18 13.79
CA GLU A 727 12.96 -26.72 12.73
C GLU A 727 11.59 -26.07 12.81
N ILE A 728 11.12 -25.56 11.65
CA ILE A 728 9.80 -24.95 11.50
C ILE A 728 9.03 -25.79 10.49
N ASP A 729 7.92 -26.37 10.92
CA ASP A 729 7.13 -27.29 10.09
C ASP A 729 6.58 -26.63 8.84
N ASN A 730 6.08 -25.40 8.99
CA ASN A 730 5.62 -24.59 7.88
C ASN A 730 5.98 -23.12 8.11
N ALA A 731 6.80 -22.58 7.23
CA ALA A 731 7.29 -21.20 7.33
C ALA A 731 6.37 -20.17 6.64
N SER A 732 5.19 -20.58 6.17
CA SER A 732 4.24 -19.69 5.45
C SER A 732 2.81 -19.91 5.93
N ALA A 733 2.08 -18.84 6.12
CA ALA A 733 0.65 -18.85 6.43
C ALA A 733 -0.08 -17.83 5.55
N GLN A 734 -1.36 -18.06 5.29
CA GLN A 734 -2.20 -17.16 4.53
C GLN A 734 -3.40 -16.72 5.37
N VAL A 735 -3.61 -15.41 5.48
CA VAL A 735 -4.66 -14.83 6.32
C VAL A 735 -5.51 -13.85 5.52
N VAL A 736 -6.77 -13.69 5.91
CA VAL A 736 -7.72 -12.73 5.33
C VAL A 736 -8.26 -11.82 6.44
N PRO A 737 -7.57 -10.75 6.78
CA PRO A 737 -8.00 -9.87 7.87
C PRO A 737 -9.22 -9.03 7.48
N ALA A 738 -10.12 -8.82 8.41
CA ALA A 738 -11.08 -7.71 8.36
C ALA A 738 -10.35 -6.38 8.59
N ARG A 739 -10.96 -5.26 8.20
CA ARG A 739 -10.39 -3.93 8.43
C ARG A 739 -10.06 -3.71 9.91
N GLY A 740 -8.88 -3.22 10.17
CA GLY A 740 -8.41 -2.90 11.52
C GLY A 740 -8.17 -4.10 12.42
N ALA A 741 -8.17 -5.32 11.89
CA ALA A 741 -7.90 -6.53 12.66
C ALA A 741 -6.43 -6.64 13.09
N VAL A 742 -6.21 -7.26 14.23
CA VAL A 742 -4.91 -7.74 14.70
C VAL A 742 -4.92 -9.26 14.56
N ILE A 743 -4.30 -9.80 13.53
CA ILE A 743 -4.30 -11.23 13.25
C ILE A 743 -3.15 -11.89 13.99
N LYS A 744 -3.43 -12.82 14.89
CA LYS A 744 -2.39 -13.64 15.50
C LYS A 744 -2.15 -14.88 14.64
N THR A 745 -0.91 -15.07 14.20
CA THR A 745 -0.47 -16.23 13.41
C THR A 745 0.68 -16.91 14.12
N THR A 746 0.46 -18.16 14.50
CA THR A 746 1.46 -18.97 15.22
C THR A 746 2.09 -19.97 14.25
N PHE A 747 3.41 -20.01 14.22
CA PHE A 747 4.20 -20.97 13.47
C PHE A 747 4.80 -21.99 14.42
N ALA A 748 4.50 -23.26 14.21
CA ALA A 748 5.07 -24.33 15.02
C ALA A 748 6.58 -24.41 14.76
N ALA A 749 7.34 -24.14 15.80
CA ALA A 749 8.79 -24.27 15.81
C ALA A 749 9.18 -25.26 16.92
N ARG A 750 10.18 -26.07 16.65
CA ARG A 750 10.75 -27.00 17.62
C ARG A 750 12.26 -26.95 17.59
N THR A 751 12.86 -27.12 18.74
CA THR A 751 14.30 -27.28 18.86
C THR A 751 14.66 -28.75 18.67
N VAL A 752 15.48 -29.03 17.68
CA VAL A 752 15.89 -30.40 17.32
C VAL A 752 17.39 -30.54 17.45
N THR A 753 17.81 -31.71 17.89
CA THR A 753 19.21 -32.11 17.80
C THR A 753 19.41 -32.87 16.50
N ARG A 754 20.28 -32.36 15.63
CA ARG A 754 20.65 -33.05 14.39
C ARG A 754 21.88 -33.89 14.59
N LEU A 755 21.71 -35.18 14.44
CA LEU A 755 22.79 -36.15 14.59
C LEU A 755 23.14 -36.71 13.21
N VAL A 756 24.42 -36.69 12.87
CA VAL A 756 24.95 -37.40 11.70
C VAL A 756 25.56 -38.69 12.21
N ILE A 757 24.91 -39.82 11.94
CA ILE A 757 25.35 -41.14 12.39
C ILE A 757 25.90 -41.89 11.19
N ASN A 758 27.07 -42.50 11.35
CA ASN A 758 27.62 -43.45 10.40
C ASN A 758 27.20 -44.85 10.85
N ALA A 759 26.20 -45.43 10.20
CA ALA A 759 25.65 -46.72 10.56
C ALA A 759 26.26 -47.82 9.66
N THR A 760 26.59 -48.92 10.31
CA THR A 760 27.12 -50.12 9.63
C THR A 760 26.26 -51.34 9.96
N THR A 761 26.23 -52.28 9.03
CA THR A 761 25.63 -53.59 9.26
C THR A 761 26.46 -54.41 10.28
N PRO A 762 25.93 -55.50 10.87
CA PRO A 762 26.69 -56.36 11.75
C PRO A 762 27.96 -56.96 11.13
N SER A 763 28.05 -56.99 9.81
CA SER A 763 29.23 -57.40 9.05
C SER A 763 30.26 -56.27 8.85
N GLY A 764 30.06 -55.08 9.42
CA GLY A 764 30.97 -53.93 9.32
C GLY A 764 30.88 -53.14 8.02
N LYS A 765 29.96 -53.47 7.11
CA LYS A 765 29.72 -52.71 5.87
C LYS A 765 28.79 -51.51 6.15
N PRO A 766 28.94 -50.33 5.44
CA PRO A 766 28.01 -49.23 5.53
C PRO A 766 26.59 -49.71 5.21
N LEU A 767 25.58 -49.10 5.85
CA LEU A 767 24.18 -49.34 5.46
C LEU A 767 23.96 -48.94 4.00
N PRO A 768 23.14 -49.71 3.27
CA PRO A 768 22.84 -49.42 1.87
C PRO A 768 22.23 -48.02 1.74
N PHE A 769 22.59 -47.29 0.67
CA PHE A 769 21.99 -46.03 0.33
C PHE A 769 20.47 -46.20 0.18
N GLY A 770 19.68 -45.29 0.76
CA GLY A 770 18.23 -45.32 0.74
C GLY A 770 17.58 -46.23 1.80
N ALA A 771 18.36 -46.92 2.65
CA ALA A 771 17.79 -47.66 3.77
C ALA A 771 17.03 -46.74 4.72
N ARG A 772 15.80 -47.10 5.05
CA ARG A 772 14.95 -46.32 5.98
C ARG A 772 15.35 -46.63 7.43
N VAL A 773 15.49 -45.58 8.21
CA VAL A 773 15.72 -45.69 9.66
C VAL A 773 14.43 -45.27 10.34
N SER A 774 13.86 -46.15 11.17
CA SER A 774 12.63 -45.89 11.92
C SER A 774 12.83 -46.18 13.40
N ASP A 775 12.01 -45.54 14.23
CA ASP A 775 11.92 -45.85 15.65
C ASP A 775 11.20 -47.19 15.93
N ALA A 776 11.10 -47.57 17.20
CA ALA A 776 10.41 -48.78 17.59
C ALA A 776 8.90 -48.77 17.31
N GLN A 777 8.32 -47.59 17.07
CA GLN A 777 6.93 -47.36 16.72
C GLN A 777 6.70 -47.37 15.22
N GLY A 778 7.77 -47.45 14.38
CA GLY A 778 7.67 -47.46 12.92
C GLY A 778 7.72 -46.05 12.26
N ASN A 779 7.90 -44.99 13.03
CA ASN A 779 8.03 -43.63 12.46
C ASN A 779 9.40 -43.52 11.75
N ILE A 780 9.42 -42.96 10.56
CA ILE A 780 10.65 -42.76 9.78
C ILE A 780 11.43 -41.60 10.40
N LEU A 781 12.61 -41.90 10.93
CA LEU A 781 13.53 -40.92 11.53
C LEU A 781 14.53 -40.35 10.51
N GLY A 782 14.82 -41.10 9.43
CA GLY A 782 15.78 -40.67 8.42
C GLY A 782 16.03 -41.75 7.34
N ILE A 783 16.90 -41.40 6.41
CA ILE A 783 17.30 -42.25 5.30
C ILE A 783 18.82 -42.32 5.26
N ALA A 784 19.37 -43.54 5.07
CA ALA A 784 20.82 -43.73 4.92
C ALA A 784 21.31 -43.10 3.60
N GLY A 785 22.22 -42.15 3.69
CA GLY A 785 22.94 -41.53 2.59
C GLY A 785 24.15 -42.36 2.14
N GLN A 786 25.05 -41.70 1.38
CA GLN A 786 26.29 -42.35 0.92
C GLN A 786 27.20 -42.76 2.09
N GLY A 787 27.78 -43.92 2.02
CA GLY A 787 28.68 -44.43 3.08
C GLY A 787 28.00 -44.76 4.39
N GLY A 788 26.67 -44.96 4.40
CA GLY A 788 25.89 -45.28 5.61
C GLY A 788 25.68 -44.10 6.54
N GLN A 789 25.84 -42.85 6.04
CA GLN A 789 25.55 -41.64 6.81
C GLN A 789 24.05 -41.44 6.91
N ILE A 790 23.56 -41.23 8.12
CA ILE A 790 22.14 -40.95 8.40
C ILE A 790 22.07 -39.60 9.11
N LEU A 791 21.28 -38.69 8.58
CA LEU A 791 20.91 -37.47 9.28
C LEU A 791 19.62 -37.73 10.07
N LEU A 792 19.74 -37.73 11.40
CA LEU A 792 18.59 -37.84 12.29
C LEU A 792 18.25 -36.48 12.91
N SER A 793 16.97 -36.18 12.98
CA SER A 793 16.44 -35.05 13.73
C SER A 793 15.66 -35.59 14.91
N THR A 794 16.10 -35.32 16.14
CA THR A 794 15.41 -35.77 17.36
C THR A 794 15.06 -34.58 18.25
N ASP A 795 13.88 -34.65 18.86
CA ASP A 795 13.47 -33.62 19.83
C ASP A 795 14.36 -33.71 21.08
N MET A 796 14.85 -32.60 21.58
CA MET A 796 15.71 -32.56 22.79
C MET A 796 15.03 -33.13 24.05
N GLN A 797 13.69 -33.23 24.10
CA GLN A 797 12.93 -33.74 25.23
C GLN A 797 12.88 -35.30 25.33
N ALA A 798 13.32 -36.00 24.29
CA ALA A 798 13.28 -37.49 24.25
C ALA A 798 14.48 -38.17 24.89
N GLN A 799 15.35 -37.47 25.61
CA GLN A 799 16.60 -37.98 26.20
C GLN A 799 16.65 -37.92 27.73
N THR A 800 15.51 -37.97 28.42
CA THR A 800 15.52 -38.24 29.86
C THR A 800 14.81 -39.53 30.20
#